data_dfacaa4a3249de487239bb9fa6108f4e
#
_entry.id   dfacaa4a3249de487239bb9fa6108f4e
#
_cell.length_a   1.000
_cell.length_b   1.000
_cell.length_c   1.000
_cell.angle_alpha   90.00
_cell.angle_beta   90.00
_cell.angle_gamma   90.00
#
_symmetry.space_group_name_H-M   'P 1'
#
loop_
_entity.id
_entity.type
_entity.pdbx_description
1 polymer ?
#
loop_
_entity_poly.entity_id
_entity_poly.type
_entity_poly.pdbx_seq_one_letter_code
_entity_poly.pdbx_strand_id
1 'polypeptide(L)'
;MKLAYRTNHSKRAQLAKPGSLFFESLPPHPSKAFSATPRGWISDRLGPWTRVYPRNIWGSYPQHGWKIHVSSVPVGAEETLADVADICERHTTPFKHLSDRPEFLRCLKKYADRLSAGKFITIYPRNEQQFVTLLEELDQRLEGKVGPYVLTDARYAESPVFFRYGAYFSKTLSNGRTGIITPSGEVIEDPRDMKFSVPDFVTIPDAIKHVVEARKNGLKKGADELLYPYKVTGCIHYSFGGGVYRGLDLRDHHEVILKEARAYSGYTSETESSQDRLRSEAEVLKELEYLEFVPRLRDYLTLSDHEFIVEDFIEGGTLQDWIASNYPFLFEQPIEPYEVDALKISRQLIKIVQSANAEGVAIMDLQPKNIMIERDLTVRLIDLEGARPIMCESRDVLGTPGFMPLRRCSNRERDAYSLFQVLLYMFAPSLDSVLSPGLEQKRIDFISETFSEEVLNLIEHVRAELSSSVTKPRLGLGANCTSSVRPQSLQHEWEQYRHKIISGIFAARKRVEKTAPIFPGDARQLWDGPSAQWDLETGTAGIVLALSRLGVDTHELAVELAENMCITDLPEEGLLRGLPGIALAMAEAGEPEIALTLAGHQNRFTSKNANIRSGVAGTVLSYLSLCQYGINVRFIRELLADFEETLNDSDTYVDGSGAETGNAVGLFDGWCGVAVACEAAFRRTGNIDWHRRAETLLERDVCHLKASDQGAQYVDMSGVNYGYLSEGSAGIGVACSIVDQARYKNIIKEISMSLGPRLCLSAGLFQGQAGLAASLMMIGGAECESVVEQELNNLLRMKSFSVDDDEAIYFPGNHSYCLSSDYSTGAAGIALSVDGYCRRWPAWVPWSPRLFDGVETGGGW
;
A
#
# COMPACT_ATOMS: atom_id res chain seq x y z
N MET A 1 10.22 -2.45 -9.77
CA MET A 1 10.09 -1.33 -8.82
C MET A 1 8.64 -0.89 -8.55
N LYS A 2 7.74 -0.91 -9.52
CA LYS A 2 6.31 -0.56 -9.35
C LYS A 2 5.48 -1.57 -8.53
N LEU A 3 5.95 -2.81 -8.37
CA LEU A 3 5.37 -3.76 -7.39
C LEU A 3 5.51 -3.27 -5.93
N ALA A 4 6.40 -2.31 -5.67
CA ALA A 4 6.68 -1.82 -4.31
C ALA A 4 5.50 -1.05 -3.70
N TYR A 5 4.72 -0.31 -4.46
CA TYR A 5 3.59 0.47 -3.92
C TYR A 5 2.40 -0.43 -3.52
N ARG A 6 1.97 -1.34 -4.41
CA ARG A 6 0.95 -2.36 -4.06
C ARG A 6 1.40 -3.24 -2.89
N THR A 7 2.69 -3.60 -2.86
CA THR A 7 3.24 -4.38 -1.75
C THR A 7 3.31 -3.59 -0.44
N ASN A 8 3.49 -2.28 -0.44
CA ASN A 8 3.54 -1.51 0.81
C ASN A 8 2.17 -1.37 1.47
N HIS A 9 1.09 -1.10 0.72
CA HIS A 9 -0.26 -1.01 1.29
C HIS A 9 -0.76 -2.36 1.83
N SER A 10 -0.65 -3.44 1.05
CA SER A 10 -1.03 -4.77 1.53
C SER A 10 -0.17 -5.25 2.71
N LYS A 11 1.13 -4.88 2.73
CA LYS A 11 2.03 -5.17 3.85
C LYS A 11 1.70 -4.35 5.09
N ARG A 12 1.30 -3.10 4.92
CA ARG A 12 0.86 -2.24 6.03
C ARG A 12 -0.48 -2.72 6.61
N ALA A 13 -1.41 -3.17 5.79
CA ALA A 13 -2.67 -3.77 6.23
C ALA A 13 -2.45 -5.01 7.14
N GLN A 14 -1.39 -5.78 6.90
CA GLN A 14 -1.00 -6.92 7.75
C GLN A 14 -0.51 -6.52 9.15
N LEU A 15 -0.18 -5.26 9.37
CA LEU A 15 0.23 -4.74 10.68
C LEU A 15 -0.95 -4.26 11.53
N ALA A 16 -2.15 -4.21 10.97
CA ALA A 16 -3.35 -3.96 11.73
C ALA A 16 -3.64 -5.10 12.72
N LYS A 17 -4.44 -4.81 13.74
CA LYS A 17 -4.88 -5.80 14.74
C LYS A 17 -5.58 -6.98 14.05
N PRO A 18 -5.06 -8.20 14.14
CA PRO A 18 -5.67 -9.34 13.48
C PRO A 18 -7.11 -9.58 13.95
N GLY A 19 -8.02 -9.81 13.00
CA GLY A 19 -9.42 -10.13 13.28
C GLY A 19 -10.28 -8.93 13.67
N SER A 20 -9.80 -7.70 13.54
CA SER A 20 -10.64 -6.51 13.62
C SER A 20 -11.48 -6.32 12.36
N LEU A 21 -12.71 -5.82 12.51
CA LEU A 21 -13.56 -5.44 11.37
C LEU A 21 -12.98 -4.28 10.58
N PHE A 22 -12.36 -3.34 11.27
CA PHE A 22 -11.77 -2.13 10.74
C PHE A 22 -10.25 -2.15 10.95
N PHE A 23 -9.53 -1.28 10.25
CA PHE A 23 -8.10 -1.11 10.48
C PHE A 23 -7.87 -0.43 11.84
N GLU A 24 -7.46 -1.22 12.82
CA GLU A 24 -7.14 -0.78 14.18
C GLU A 24 -5.67 -0.98 14.46
N SER A 25 -5.05 -0.03 15.19
CA SER A 25 -3.69 -0.19 15.68
C SER A 25 -3.62 -1.25 16.79
N LEU A 26 -2.50 -1.94 16.87
CA LEU A 26 -2.20 -2.74 18.06
C LEU A 26 -2.07 -1.81 19.27
N PRO A 27 -2.73 -2.12 20.41
CA PRO A 27 -2.57 -1.30 21.61
C PRO A 27 -1.09 -1.29 22.04
N PRO A 28 -0.58 -0.13 22.49
CA PRO A 28 0.77 -0.07 23.03
C PRO A 28 0.90 -1.00 24.22
N HIS A 29 1.96 -1.81 24.25
CA HIS A 29 2.29 -2.67 25.39
C HIS A 29 3.32 -1.99 26.30
N PRO A 30 2.92 -1.23 27.33
CA PRO A 30 3.83 -0.49 28.20
C PRO A 30 4.87 -1.39 28.91
N SER A 31 4.50 -2.67 29.17
CA SER A 31 5.37 -3.65 29.80
C SER A 31 6.52 -4.17 28.92
N LYS A 32 6.60 -3.75 27.65
CA LYS A 32 7.62 -4.16 26.68
C LYS A 32 8.48 -2.99 26.18
N ALA A 33 8.38 -1.83 26.84
CA ALA A 33 9.19 -0.66 26.50
C ALA A 33 10.67 -0.89 26.86
N PHE A 34 11.57 -0.47 25.97
CA PHE A 34 13.00 -0.41 26.28
C PHE A 34 13.29 0.79 27.20
N SER A 35 14.22 0.60 28.15
CA SER A 35 14.66 1.65 29.07
C SER A 35 16.18 1.69 29.13
N ALA A 36 16.76 2.82 28.74
CA ALA A 36 18.19 3.03 28.72
C ALA A 36 18.56 4.52 28.90
N THR A 37 17.81 5.23 29.74
CA THR A 37 18.05 6.66 29.98
C THR A 37 19.03 6.87 31.13
N PRO A 38 20.25 7.41 30.89
CA PRO A 38 21.20 7.72 31.94
C PRO A 38 20.65 8.72 32.96
N ARG A 39 21.18 8.69 34.17
CA ARG A 39 20.71 9.59 35.25
C ARG A 39 20.94 11.05 34.88
N GLY A 40 19.88 11.86 34.94
CA GLY A 40 19.93 13.28 34.65
C GLY A 40 19.80 13.64 33.15
N TRP A 41 19.68 12.66 32.28
CA TRP A 41 19.38 12.85 30.88
C TRP A 41 17.87 13.00 30.66
N ILE A 42 17.49 13.44 29.45
CA ILE A 42 16.11 13.53 29.01
C ILE A 42 15.85 12.38 28.05
N SER A 43 14.66 11.77 28.16
CA SER A 43 14.14 10.88 27.12
C SER A 43 12.75 11.33 26.70
N ASP A 44 12.51 11.35 25.41
CA ASP A 44 11.19 11.64 24.82
C ASP A 44 10.89 10.68 23.67
N ARG A 45 9.60 10.41 23.45
CA ARG A 45 9.16 9.54 22.35
C ARG A 45 8.78 10.40 21.13
N LEU A 46 9.30 10.01 19.96
CA LEU A 46 8.97 10.61 18.68
C LEU A 46 8.69 9.49 17.67
N GLY A 47 7.42 9.22 17.41
CA GLY A 47 6.99 8.09 16.59
C GLY A 47 7.47 6.75 17.17
N PRO A 48 8.13 5.88 16.37
CA PRO A 48 8.66 4.59 16.84
C PRO A 48 9.94 4.71 17.68
N TRP A 49 10.49 5.91 17.85
CA TRP A 49 11.78 6.17 18.46
C TRP A 49 11.67 6.81 19.82
N THR A 50 12.51 6.40 20.77
CA THR A 50 12.84 7.11 22.00
C THR A 50 14.18 7.81 21.81
N ARG A 51 14.19 9.15 21.90
CA ARG A 51 15.41 9.98 21.87
C ARG A 51 15.95 10.12 23.29
N VAL A 52 17.25 9.97 23.46
CA VAL A 52 17.94 10.05 24.76
C VAL A 52 19.11 11.03 24.64
N TYR A 53 19.11 12.09 25.45
CA TYR A 53 20.09 13.15 25.33
C TYR A 53 20.32 13.92 26.62
N PRO A 54 21.54 14.50 26.83
CA PRO A 54 21.81 15.43 27.94
C PRO A 54 21.00 16.73 27.83
N ARG A 55 20.69 17.35 28.95
CA ARG A 55 20.02 18.66 28.96
C ARG A 55 20.85 19.70 28.19
N ASN A 56 20.18 20.56 27.43
CA ASN A 56 20.77 21.72 26.69
C ASN A 56 21.84 21.37 25.64
N ILE A 57 21.90 20.16 25.12
CA ILE A 57 22.95 19.73 24.18
C ILE A 57 22.77 20.26 22.76
N TRP A 58 21.54 20.46 22.31
CA TRP A 58 21.22 20.66 20.89
C TRP A 58 21.69 22.00 20.30
N GLY A 59 21.89 23.01 21.10
CA GLY A 59 22.36 24.33 20.62
C GLY A 59 23.80 24.32 20.07
N SER A 60 24.57 23.28 20.33
CA SER A 60 25.97 23.11 19.89
C SER A 60 26.21 21.98 18.94
N TYR A 61 25.13 21.31 18.46
CA TYR A 61 25.25 20.15 17.59
C TYR A 61 25.26 20.52 16.11
N PRO A 62 26.05 19.81 15.28
CA PRO A 62 26.07 20.05 13.85
C PRO A 62 24.73 19.64 13.21
N GLN A 63 24.38 20.27 12.07
CA GLN A 63 23.15 19.96 11.30
C GLN A 63 23.19 18.55 10.68
N HIS A 64 24.38 18.08 10.35
CA HIS A 64 24.64 16.77 9.75
C HIS A 64 26.02 16.25 10.14
N GLY A 65 26.27 14.98 9.95
CA GLY A 65 27.56 14.35 10.28
C GLY A 65 27.55 12.84 10.11
N TRP A 66 28.63 12.21 10.56
CA TRP A 66 28.74 10.75 10.62
C TRP A 66 27.83 10.20 11.71
N LYS A 67 26.88 9.35 11.34
CA LYS A 67 25.99 8.60 12.25
C LYS A 67 26.51 7.19 12.45
N ILE A 68 26.34 6.66 13.66
CA ILE A 68 26.57 5.25 13.95
C ILE A 68 25.20 4.59 14.16
N HIS A 69 24.98 3.47 13.52
CA HIS A 69 23.82 2.62 13.75
C HIS A 69 24.26 1.30 14.34
N VAL A 70 23.52 0.81 15.33
CA VAL A 70 23.73 -0.51 15.91
C VAL A 70 22.49 -1.34 15.66
N SER A 71 22.71 -2.56 15.13
CA SER A 71 21.66 -3.57 14.98
C SER A 71 21.75 -4.61 16.08
N SER A 72 20.69 -5.39 16.29
CA SER A 72 20.67 -6.48 17.28
C SER A 72 19.65 -7.54 16.88
N VAL A 73 19.76 -8.72 17.45
CA VAL A 73 18.75 -9.78 17.41
C VAL A 73 17.79 -9.66 18.59
N PRO A 74 16.58 -10.25 18.55
CA PRO A 74 15.59 -10.10 19.62
C PRO A 74 16.09 -10.53 21.00
N VAL A 75 16.87 -11.60 21.09
CA VAL A 75 17.37 -12.16 22.36
C VAL A 75 18.39 -11.24 23.03
N GLY A 76 19.20 -10.49 22.25
CA GLY A 76 20.28 -9.64 22.78
C GLY A 76 19.94 -8.13 22.84
N ALA A 77 18.71 -7.72 22.53
CA ALA A 77 18.37 -6.33 22.32
C ALA A 77 18.57 -5.44 23.58
N GLU A 78 18.10 -5.88 24.76
CA GLU A 78 18.24 -5.13 26.01
C GLU A 78 19.70 -4.97 26.42
N GLU A 79 20.48 -6.02 26.31
CA GLU A 79 21.91 -5.99 26.65
C GLU A 79 22.68 -5.08 25.69
N THR A 80 22.42 -5.19 24.37
CA THR A 80 23.02 -4.30 23.36
C THR A 80 22.69 -2.84 23.64
N LEU A 81 21.43 -2.55 24.00
CA LEU A 81 21.00 -1.19 24.32
C LEU A 81 21.69 -0.67 25.59
N ALA A 82 21.83 -1.49 26.62
CA ALA A 82 22.52 -1.11 27.87
C ALA A 82 24.00 -0.80 27.61
N ASP A 83 24.69 -1.63 26.84
CA ASP A 83 26.10 -1.42 26.46
C ASP A 83 26.30 -0.12 25.69
N VAL A 84 25.42 0.15 24.69
CA VAL A 84 25.48 1.38 23.91
C VAL A 84 25.17 2.61 24.76
N ALA A 85 24.18 2.53 25.66
CA ALA A 85 23.81 3.64 26.54
C ALA A 85 24.95 4.02 27.50
N ASP A 86 25.66 3.04 28.08
CA ASP A 86 26.85 3.23 28.93
C ASP A 86 27.97 3.98 28.16
N ILE A 87 28.28 3.57 26.94
CA ILE A 87 29.26 4.26 26.08
C ILE A 87 28.80 5.68 25.75
N CYS A 88 27.55 5.87 25.37
CA CYS A 88 27.00 7.18 25.04
C CYS A 88 27.01 8.13 26.25
N GLU A 89 26.74 7.61 27.46
CA GLU A 89 26.82 8.39 28.73
C GLU A 89 28.25 8.87 29.00
N ARG A 90 29.25 7.98 28.93
CA ARG A 90 30.65 8.34 29.12
C ARG A 90 31.16 9.40 28.15
N HIS A 91 30.72 9.37 26.91
CA HIS A 91 31.09 10.32 25.88
C HIS A 91 30.11 11.50 25.74
N THR A 92 29.09 11.60 26.58
CA THR A 92 28.06 12.65 26.54
C THR A 92 27.46 12.81 25.13
N THR A 93 27.12 11.67 24.48
CA THR A 93 26.68 11.60 23.07
C THR A 93 25.20 11.22 23.01
N PRO A 94 24.34 12.06 22.38
CA PRO A 94 22.93 11.76 22.23
C PRO A 94 22.73 10.56 21.28
N PHE A 95 21.70 9.78 21.59
CA PHE A 95 21.29 8.66 20.76
C PHE A 95 19.77 8.51 20.73
N LYS A 96 19.27 7.69 19.86
CA LYS A 96 17.88 7.21 19.87
C LYS A 96 17.84 5.71 19.68
N HIS A 97 16.79 5.09 20.17
CA HIS A 97 16.53 3.67 19.99
C HIS A 97 15.04 3.43 19.69
N LEU A 98 14.69 2.27 19.12
CA LEU A 98 13.29 1.88 18.98
C LEU A 98 12.64 1.79 20.35
N SER A 99 11.42 2.29 20.50
CA SER A 99 10.81 2.55 21.81
C SER A 99 10.43 1.29 22.58
N ASP A 100 10.07 0.23 21.89
CA ASP A 100 9.54 -0.99 22.48
C ASP A 100 9.82 -2.23 21.62
N ARG A 101 9.60 -3.41 22.20
CA ARG A 101 9.80 -4.69 21.50
C ARG A 101 8.92 -4.87 20.26
N PRO A 102 7.63 -4.53 20.24
CA PRO A 102 6.84 -4.59 19.01
C PRO A 102 7.42 -3.76 17.85
N GLU A 103 7.86 -2.53 18.12
CA GLU A 103 8.51 -1.68 17.10
C GLU A 103 9.84 -2.26 16.64
N PHE A 104 10.61 -2.84 17.56
CA PHE A 104 11.85 -3.50 17.23
C PHE A 104 11.62 -4.73 16.33
N LEU A 105 10.69 -5.61 16.68
CA LEU A 105 10.33 -6.77 15.85
C LEU A 105 9.79 -6.34 14.47
N ARG A 106 9.00 -5.26 14.43
CA ARG A 106 8.51 -4.70 13.16
C ARG A 106 9.66 -4.29 12.24
N CYS A 107 10.73 -3.71 12.81
CA CYS A 107 11.94 -3.32 12.06
C CYS A 107 12.75 -4.52 11.55
N LEU A 108 12.53 -5.71 12.10
CA LEU A 108 13.21 -6.96 11.71
C LEU A 108 12.39 -7.85 10.77
N LYS A 109 11.12 -7.56 10.53
CA LYS A 109 10.24 -8.38 9.67
C LYS A 109 10.72 -8.46 8.21
N LYS A 110 10.37 -9.56 7.52
CA LYS A 110 10.70 -9.82 6.09
C LYS A 110 10.46 -8.60 5.19
N TYR A 111 9.38 -7.88 5.42
CA TYR A 111 8.95 -6.73 4.64
C TYR A 111 9.11 -5.38 5.34
N ALA A 112 9.99 -5.28 6.33
CA ALA A 112 10.34 -4.00 6.93
C ALA A 112 10.89 -3.04 5.85
N ASP A 113 10.64 -1.72 6.05
CA ASP A 113 11.18 -0.72 5.13
C ASP A 113 12.71 -0.79 5.08
N ARG A 114 13.26 -1.07 3.91
CA ARG A 114 14.70 -1.33 3.72
C ARG A 114 15.60 -0.14 4.03
N LEU A 115 15.06 1.09 4.00
CA LEU A 115 15.82 2.29 4.35
C LEU A 115 16.02 2.45 5.86
N SER A 116 15.13 1.85 6.66
CA SER A 116 15.15 1.91 8.12
C SER A 116 15.34 0.55 8.81
N ALA A 117 15.11 -0.55 8.08
CA ALA A 117 15.20 -1.91 8.62
C ALA A 117 16.59 -2.22 9.21
N GLY A 118 16.60 -2.99 10.29
CA GLY A 118 17.81 -3.37 11.01
C GLY A 118 18.40 -2.29 11.93
N LYS A 119 17.96 -1.03 11.83
CA LYS A 119 18.44 0.05 12.69
C LYS A 119 17.74 0.01 14.03
N PHE A 120 18.40 -0.54 15.05
CA PHE A 120 17.87 -0.56 16.40
C PHE A 120 18.23 0.71 17.17
N ILE A 121 19.52 1.14 17.13
CA ILE A 121 20.02 2.33 17.82
C ILE A 121 20.69 3.24 16.78
N THR A 122 20.53 4.55 16.94
CA THR A 122 21.25 5.58 16.17
C THR A 122 21.96 6.53 17.11
N ILE A 123 23.27 6.69 16.95
CA ILE A 123 24.14 7.54 17.75
C ILE A 123 24.56 8.73 16.92
N TYR A 124 24.65 9.91 17.54
CA TYR A 124 24.95 11.18 16.90
C TYR A 124 26.27 11.77 17.46
N PRO A 125 27.44 11.40 16.91
CA PRO A 125 28.73 12.00 17.30
C PRO A 125 28.78 13.50 16.97
N ARG A 126 29.41 14.29 17.83
CA ARG A 126 29.52 15.76 17.65
C ARG A 126 30.51 16.16 16.55
N ASN A 127 31.56 15.39 16.36
CA ASN A 127 32.60 15.63 15.39
C ASN A 127 33.28 14.31 14.95
N GLU A 128 34.20 14.40 14.00
CA GLU A 128 34.91 13.26 13.44
C GLU A 128 35.73 12.49 14.50
N GLN A 129 36.45 13.18 15.40
CA GLN A 129 37.24 12.55 16.45
C GLN A 129 36.37 11.66 17.35
N GLN A 130 35.24 12.20 17.82
CA GLN A 130 34.30 11.44 18.65
C GLN A 130 33.68 10.28 17.87
N PHE A 131 33.39 10.46 16.58
CA PHE A 131 32.89 9.41 15.72
C PHE A 131 33.83 8.21 15.65
N VAL A 132 35.13 8.44 15.40
CA VAL A 132 36.14 7.36 15.32
C VAL A 132 36.28 6.67 16.68
N THR A 133 36.41 7.42 17.77
CA THR A 133 36.50 6.86 19.12
C THR A 133 35.29 5.98 19.46
N LEU A 134 34.09 6.44 19.15
CA LEU A 134 32.86 5.67 19.41
C LEU A 134 32.77 4.40 18.54
N LEU A 135 33.22 4.45 17.28
CA LEU A 135 33.24 3.26 16.42
C LEU A 135 34.12 2.16 17.02
N GLU A 136 35.36 2.54 17.40
CA GLU A 136 36.34 1.59 17.99
C GLU A 136 35.82 1.01 19.30
N GLU A 137 35.27 1.81 20.18
CA GLU A 137 34.79 1.38 21.49
C GLU A 137 33.51 0.53 21.39
N LEU A 138 32.61 0.89 20.49
CA LEU A 138 31.40 0.10 20.21
C LEU A 138 31.74 -1.25 19.59
N ASP A 139 32.66 -1.28 18.62
CA ASP A 139 33.09 -2.54 18.01
C ASP A 139 33.72 -3.50 19.05
N GLN A 140 34.60 -2.99 19.89
CA GLN A 140 35.17 -3.77 20.98
C GLN A 140 34.12 -4.24 22.00
N ARG A 141 33.18 -3.37 22.41
CA ARG A 141 32.16 -3.73 23.39
C ARG A 141 31.12 -4.73 22.87
N LEU A 142 30.85 -4.69 21.59
CA LEU A 142 29.86 -5.53 20.93
C LEU A 142 30.48 -6.70 20.15
N GLU A 143 31.76 -7.00 20.42
CA GLU A 143 32.45 -8.16 19.86
C GLU A 143 31.67 -9.45 20.16
N GLY A 144 31.45 -10.29 19.16
CA GLY A 144 30.69 -11.53 19.25
C GLY A 144 29.17 -11.37 19.29
N LYS A 145 28.63 -10.15 19.42
CA LYS A 145 27.20 -9.90 19.24
C LYS A 145 26.85 -9.87 17.75
N VAL A 146 25.61 -10.25 17.46
CA VAL A 146 25.11 -10.35 16.08
C VAL A 146 23.88 -9.47 15.85
N GLY A 147 23.65 -9.10 14.62
CA GLY A 147 22.48 -8.35 14.20
C GLY A 147 22.35 -8.29 12.67
N PRO A 148 21.17 -7.94 12.16
CA PRO A 148 20.95 -7.86 10.72
C PRO A 148 21.82 -6.77 10.07
N TYR A 149 22.11 -6.96 8.80
CA TYR A 149 22.79 -5.93 8.00
C TYR A 149 21.90 -4.70 7.83
N VAL A 150 22.45 -3.52 8.08
CA VAL A 150 21.81 -2.24 7.77
C VAL A 150 22.13 -1.90 6.32
N LEU A 151 21.17 -2.13 5.41
CA LEU A 151 21.42 -2.18 3.96
C LEU A 151 21.91 -0.84 3.37
N THR A 152 21.55 0.29 3.99
CA THR A 152 21.94 1.63 3.54
C THR A 152 23.32 2.08 4.04
N ASP A 153 23.95 1.31 4.94
CA ASP A 153 25.13 1.71 5.70
C ASP A 153 26.35 0.83 5.36
N ALA A 154 27.52 1.25 5.77
CA ALA A 154 28.72 0.42 5.77
C ALA A 154 28.92 -0.21 7.15
N ARG A 155 29.24 -1.51 7.19
CA ARG A 155 29.60 -2.22 8.43
C ARG A 155 31.03 -1.88 8.78
N TYR A 156 31.31 -1.55 10.06
CA TYR A 156 32.64 -1.08 10.45
C TYR A 156 33.67 -2.22 10.50
N ALA A 157 33.35 -3.29 11.22
CA ALA A 157 34.17 -4.51 11.33
C ALA A 157 33.26 -5.74 11.39
N GLU A 158 33.50 -6.69 12.33
CA GLU A 158 32.70 -7.91 12.46
C GLU A 158 31.50 -7.74 13.42
N SER A 159 31.49 -6.72 14.26
CA SER A 159 30.40 -6.41 15.19
C SER A 159 29.18 -5.81 14.46
N PRO A 160 27.99 -5.76 15.09
CA PRO A 160 26.79 -5.21 14.47
C PRO A 160 26.76 -3.66 14.48
N VAL A 161 27.91 -3.05 14.21
CA VAL A 161 28.12 -1.59 14.16
C VAL A 161 28.25 -1.12 12.72
N PHE A 162 27.41 -0.15 12.34
CA PHE A 162 27.30 0.39 11.00
C PHE A 162 27.45 1.91 11.03
N PHE A 163 27.82 2.53 9.91
CA PHE A 163 27.92 3.96 9.82
C PHE A 163 27.49 4.51 8.45
N ARG A 164 27.02 5.74 8.46
CA ARG A 164 26.78 6.55 7.27
C ARG A 164 26.87 8.04 7.59
N TYR A 165 27.07 8.85 6.55
CA TYR A 165 26.95 10.31 6.66
C TYR A 165 25.50 10.74 6.40
N GLY A 166 24.97 11.76 7.11
CA GLY A 166 23.63 12.28 6.88
C GLY A 166 23.15 13.33 7.88
N ALA A 167 21.95 13.86 7.65
CA ALA A 167 21.33 14.90 8.47
C ALA A 167 21.04 14.44 9.91
N TYR A 168 21.39 15.23 10.90
CA TYR A 168 21.01 15.04 12.32
C TYR A 168 19.65 15.65 12.59
N PHE A 169 19.41 16.84 12.04
CA PHE A 169 18.14 17.53 12.09
C PHE A 169 17.52 17.54 10.71
N SER A 170 16.23 17.21 10.63
CA SER A 170 15.51 17.19 9.38
C SER A 170 15.34 18.60 8.85
N LYS A 171 15.94 18.91 7.70
CA LYS A 171 15.51 20.01 6.86
C LYS A 171 14.76 19.40 5.70
N THR A 172 13.47 19.61 5.69
CA THR A 172 12.63 19.04 4.62
C THR A 172 12.84 19.87 3.35
N LEU A 173 13.20 19.19 2.26
CA LEU A 173 13.24 19.76 0.92
C LEU A 173 11.81 19.92 0.38
N SER A 174 11.64 20.69 -0.69
CA SER A 174 10.36 20.85 -1.39
C SER A 174 9.75 19.53 -1.88
N ASN A 175 10.58 18.50 -2.10
CA ASN A 175 10.15 17.15 -2.46
C ASN A 175 9.80 16.24 -1.25
N GLY A 176 9.71 16.79 -0.03
CA GLY A 176 9.44 16.04 1.19
C GLY A 176 10.62 15.22 1.73
N ARG A 177 11.77 15.19 1.02
CA ARG A 177 12.97 14.47 1.44
C ARG A 177 13.82 15.28 2.41
N THR A 178 14.67 14.59 3.14
CA THR A 178 15.59 15.25 4.09
C THR A 178 16.78 15.85 3.36
N GLY A 179 17.12 17.11 3.65
CA GLY A 179 18.25 17.80 3.07
C GLY A 179 19.46 17.93 4.01
N ILE A 180 20.65 18.09 3.40
CA ILE A 180 21.94 18.38 4.03
C ILE A 180 22.40 19.74 3.50
N ILE A 181 22.92 20.62 4.37
CA ILE A 181 23.47 21.91 3.98
C ILE A 181 24.95 21.73 3.63
N THR A 182 25.33 22.04 2.40
CA THR A 182 26.75 22.03 1.98
C THR A 182 27.53 23.18 2.62
N PRO A 183 28.89 23.15 2.62
CA PRO A 183 29.70 24.30 3.08
C PRO A 183 29.45 25.59 2.30
N SER A 184 28.96 25.52 1.06
CA SER A 184 28.56 26.69 0.26
C SER A 184 27.19 27.26 0.64
N GLY A 185 26.44 26.60 1.54
CA GLY A 185 25.08 26.99 1.95
C GLY A 185 23.97 26.41 1.07
N GLU A 186 24.30 25.64 0.04
CA GLU A 186 23.35 24.92 -0.80
C GLU A 186 22.71 23.76 -0.01
N VAL A 187 21.43 23.48 -0.25
CA VAL A 187 20.76 22.34 0.36
C VAL A 187 20.67 21.21 -0.66
N ILE A 188 21.39 20.13 -0.43
CA ILE A 188 21.34 18.93 -1.24
C ILE A 188 20.55 17.83 -0.51
N GLU A 189 20.05 16.85 -1.23
CA GLU A 189 19.34 15.71 -0.65
C GLU A 189 20.27 14.85 0.23
N ASP A 190 19.78 14.41 1.42
CA ASP A 190 20.44 13.40 2.25
C ASP A 190 20.31 12.02 1.56
N PRO A 191 21.38 11.47 0.97
CA PRO A 191 21.28 10.25 0.18
C PRO A 191 20.93 9.04 1.06
N ARG A 192 19.65 8.69 1.10
CA ARG A 192 19.13 7.50 1.80
C ARG A 192 18.83 6.38 0.82
N ASP A 193 19.77 6.10 -0.05
CA ASP A 193 19.64 5.03 -1.04
C ASP A 193 20.14 3.68 -0.51
N MET A 194 19.73 2.60 -1.18
CA MET A 194 20.27 1.25 -0.96
C MET A 194 21.76 1.16 -1.32
N LYS A 195 22.28 2.14 -2.07
CA LYS A 195 23.70 2.28 -2.40
C LYS A 195 24.34 3.22 -1.39
N PHE A 196 25.24 2.68 -0.57
CA PHE A 196 26.04 3.50 0.33
C PHE A 196 26.82 4.57 -0.44
N SER A 197 26.67 5.82 -0.04
CA SER A 197 27.39 6.95 -0.62
C SER A 197 27.78 7.96 0.45
N VAL A 198 28.83 8.72 0.17
CA VAL A 198 29.31 9.82 0.99
C VAL A 198 29.28 11.06 0.11
N PRO A 199 28.71 12.20 0.54
CA PRO A 199 28.71 13.44 -0.24
C PRO A 199 30.12 13.90 -0.57
N ASP A 200 30.34 14.46 -1.76
CA ASP A 200 31.67 14.83 -2.28
C ASP A 200 32.42 15.86 -1.44
N PHE A 201 31.69 16.71 -0.70
CA PHE A 201 32.28 17.72 0.18
C PHE A 201 32.76 17.15 1.54
N VAL A 202 32.51 15.86 1.82
CA VAL A 202 32.85 15.23 3.10
C VAL A 202 34.21 14.56 3.01
N THR A 203 35.13 14.94 3.91
CA THR A 203 36.39 14.22 4.11
C THR A 203 36.13 12.89 4.81
N ILE A 204 36.62 11.80 4.24
CA ILE A 204 36.50 10.47 4.82
C ILE A 204 37.61 10.26 5.84
N PRO A 205 37.29 10.00 7.14
CA PRO A 205 38.28 9.70 8.17
C PRO A 205 39.18 8.50 7.79
N ASP A 206 40.47 8.58 8.11
CA ASP A 206 41.42 7.53 7.78
C ASP A 206 41.02 6.16 8.35
N ALA A 207 40.44 6.14 9.55
CA ALA A 207 39.95 4.95 10.24
C ALA A 207 38.91 4.13 9.43
N ILE A 208 38.13 4.76 8.55
CA ILE A 208 37.07 4.10 7.79
C ILE A 208 37.35 4.07 6.27
N LYS A 209 38.44 4.65 5.79
CA LYS A 209 38.77 4.68 4.34
C LYS A 209 38.76 3.30 3.71
N HIS A 210 39.38 2.33 4.36
CA HIS A 210 39.46 0.96 3.87
C HIS A 210 38.07 0.31 3.73
N VAL A 211 37.16 0.58 4.66
CA VAL A 211 35.76 0.07 4.62
C VAL A 211 35.00 0.70 3.46
N VAL A 212 35.12 2.03 3.30
CA VAL A 212 34.45 2.77 2.22
C VAL A 212 34.95 2.33 0.85
N GLU A 213 36.28 2.13 0.71
CA GLU A 213 36.90 1.64 -0.53
C GLU A 213 36.51 0.19 -0.83
N ALA A 214 36.51 -0.68 0.16
CA ALA A 214 36.06 -2.06 0.03
C ALA A 214 34.60 -2.13 -0.42
N ARG A 215 33.73 -1.28 0.15
CA ARG A 215 32.31 -1.19 -0.25
C ARG A 215 32.13 -0.69 -1.69
N LYS A 216 32.95 0.30 -2.13
CA LYS A 216 32.96 0.81 -3.51
C LYS A 216 33.49 -0.25 -4.49
N ASN A 217 34.50 -1.04 -4.11
CA ASN A 217 35.11 -2.06 -4.94
C ASN A 217 34.33 -3.38 -4.98
N GLY A 218 33.66 -3.75 -3.87
CA GLY A 218 32.77 -4.91 -3.81
C GLY A 218 31.58 -4.82 -4.76
N LEU A 219 31.15 -3.60 -5.10
CA LEU A 219 30.14 -3.35 -6.14
C LEU A 219 30.67 -3.60 -7.58
N LYS A 220 32.02 -3.73 -7.77
CA LYS A 220 32.66 -4.00 -9.07
C LYS A 220 32.98 -5.48 -9.29
N LYS A 221 33.10 -6.29 -8.23
CA LYS A 221 33.20 -7.76 -8.35
C LYS A 221 31.78 -8.29 -8.53
N GLY A 222 31.51 -8.85 -9.68
CA GLY A 222 30.19 -9.39 -10.01
C GLY A 222 29.78 -10.49 -9.03
N ALA A 223 28.51 -10.56 -8.67
CA ALA A 223 27.95 -11.63 -7.85
C ALA A 223 28.21 -13.03 -8.45
N ASP A 224 28.46 -13.11 -9.75
CA ASP A 224 28.69 -14.33 -10.51
C ASP A 224 29.96 -15.11 -10.07
N GLU A 225 31.01 -14.40 -9.59
CA GLU A 225 32.22 -15.08 -9.07
C GLU A 225 32.00 -15.69 -7.68
N LEU A 226 31.09 -15.15 -6.90
CA LEU A 226 30.83 -15.53 -5.49
C LEU A 226 29.83 -16.68 -5.37
N LEU A 227 28.92 -16.83 -6.34
CA LEU A 227 27.88 -17.86 -6.35
C LEU A 227 28.17 -19.00 -7.34
N TYR A 228 29.41 -19.08 -7.88
CA TYR A 228 29.78 -20.19 -8.77
C TYR A 228 29.43 -21.56 -8.13
N PRO A 229 28.79 -22.48 -8.85
CA PRO A 229 28.62 -22.56 -10.31
C PRO A 229 27.33 -21.86 -10.85
N TYR A 230 26.68 -21.04 -10.07
CA TYR A 230 25.43 -20.38 -10.46
C TYR A 230 25.67 -18.95 -10.93
N LYS A 231 25.09 -18.62 -12.08
CA LYS A 231 25.10 -17.27 -12.62
C LYS A 231 23.72 -16.63 -12.45
N VAL A 232 23.63 -15.55 -11.69
CA VAL A 232 22.38 -14.78 -11.54
C VAL A 232 22.08 -14.03 -12.83
N THR A 233 20.89 -14.26 -13.41
CA THR A 233 20.42 -13.62 -14.64
C THR A 233 19.38 -12.54 -14.42
N GLY A 234 18.68 -12.55 -13.27
CA GLY A 234 17.69 -11.57 -12.92
C GLY A 234 17.23 -11.65 -11.47
N CYS A 235 16.62 -10.58 -11.00
CA CYS A 235 15.98 -10.52 -9.68
C CYS A 235 14.47 -10.56 -9.86
N ILE A 236 13.81 -11.55 -9.29
CA ILE A 236 12.34 -11.69 -9.30
C ILE A 236 11.72 -10.84 -8.19
N HIS A 237 12.24 -11.00 -6.97
CA HIS A 237 11.76 -10.28 -5.80
C HIS A 237 12.87 -10.11 -4.79
N TYR A 238 12.84 -9.01 -4.03
CA TYR A 238 13.71 -8.82 -2.88
C TYR A 238 13.01 -8.05 -1.76
N SER A 239 13.41 -8.37 -0.52
CA SER A 239 12.86 -7.81 0.70
C SER A 239 14.01 -7.51 1.68
N PHE A 240 13.70 -7.07 2.91
CA PHE A 240 14.71 -7.01 3.95
C PHE A 240 15.19 -8.41 4.38
N GLY A 241 14.28 -9.39 4.41
CA GLY A 241 14.61 -10.78 4.79
C GLY A 241 15.44 -11.58 3.77
N GLY A 242 15.52 -11.12 2.52
CA GLY A 242 16.24 -11.86 1.47
C GLY A 242 15.78 -11.50 0.06
N GLY A 243 16.16 -12.32 -0.91
CA GLY A 243 15.81 -12.16 -2.30
C GLY A 243 15.49 -13.48 -3.00
N VAL A 244 14.80 -13.40 -4.14
CA VAL A 244 14.55 -14.50 -5.06
C VAL A 244 15.10 -14.10 -6.43
N TYR A 245 16.02 -14.89 -6.95
CA TYR A 245 16.74 -14.59 -8.17
C TYR A 245 16.57 -15.72 -9.19
N ARG A 246 16.46 -15.36 -10.46
CA ARG A 246 16.58 -16.29 -11.58
C ARG A 246 18.06 -16.44 -11.93
N GLY A 247 18.49 -17.65 -12.17
CA GLY A 247 19.88 -17.95 -12.49
C GLY A 247 20.02 -19.09 -13.48
N LEU A 248 21.26 -19.37 -13.82
CA LEU A 248 21.69 -20.47 -14.69
C LEU A 248 22.74 -21.30 -13.95
N ASP A 249 22.55 -22.60 -13.87
CA ASP A 249 23.56 -23.54 -13.43
C ASP A 249 24.57 -23.75 -14.58
N LEU A 250 25.81 -23.32 -14.41
CA LEU A 250 26.84 -23.40 -15.45
C LEU A 250 27.38 -24.82 -15.70
N ARG A 251 26.99 -25.80 -14.85
CA ARG A 251 27.39 -27.20 -15.01
C ARG A 251 26.59 -27.93 -16.08
N ASP A 252 25.29 -27.64 -16.15
CA ASP A 252 24.34 -28.34 -17.04
C ASP A 252 23.46 -27.39 -17.87
N HIS A 253 23.65 -26.06 -17.70
CA HIS A 253 22.89 -25.01 -18.37
C HIS A 253 21.37 -25.02 -18.07
N HIS A 254 20.95 -25.60 -16.92
CA HIS A 254 19.57 -25.52 -16.48
C HIS A 254 19.28 -24.17 -15.81
N GLU A 255 18.08 -23.68 -16.04
CA GLU A 255 17.56 -22.52 -15.30
C GLU A 255 17.23 -22.91 -13.86
N VAL A 256 17.58 -22.03 -12.95
CA VAL A 256 17.41 -22.24 -11.50
C VAL A 256 16.83 -21.00 -10.83
N ILE A 257 16.21 -21.23 -9.67
CA ILE A 257 15.84 -20.18 -8.72
C ILE A 257 16.81 -20.24 -7.54
N LEU A 258 17.36 -19.09 -7.18
CA LEU A 258 18.14 -18.92 -5.95
C LEU A 258 17.30 -18.11 -4.96
N LYS A 259 17.01 -18.69 -3.81
CA LYS A 259 16.35 -18.01 -2.69
C LYS A 259 17.37 -17.65 -1.63
N GLU A 260 17.50 -16.36 -1.30
CA GLU A 260 18.40 -15.80 -0.31
C GLU A 260 17.66 -15.61 1.02
N ALA A 261 18.21 -16.09 2.11
CA ALA A 261 17.87 -15.65 3.47
C ALA A 261 19.01 -14.83 4.04
N ARG A 262 18.75 -13.54 4.29
CA ARG A 262 19.77 -12.67 4.90
C ARG A 262 19.92 -12.96 6.37
N ALA A 263 21.17 -12.91 6.81
CA ALA A 263 21.52 -13.16 8.19
C ALA A 263 20.75 -12.26 9.16
N TYR A 264 20.23 -12.88 10.20
CA TYR A 264 19.58 -12.21 11.33
C TYR A 264 18.42 -11.28 10.97
N SER A 265 17.70 -11.56 9.90
CA SER A 265 16.62 -10.72 9.36
C SER A 265 15.34 -11.50 9.10
N GLY A 266 14.27 -10.82 8.76
CA GLY A 266 13.02 -11.44 8.34
C GLY A 266 12.30 -12.21 9.45
N TYR A 267 12.40 -11.76 10.70
CA TYR A 267 11.77 -12.41 11.84
C TYR A 267 10.25 -12.47 11.73
N THR A 268 9.67 -13.62 12.03
CA THR A 268 8.22 -13.83 12.19
C THR A 268 7.82 -13.76 13.65
N SER A 269 8.69 -14.25 14.53
CA SER A 269 8.58 -14.20 16.00
C SER A 269 9.92 -13.76 16.60
N GLU A 270 10.05 -13.76 17.91
CA GLU A 270 11.33 -13.45 18.58
C GLU A 270 12.43 -14.52 18.33
N THR A 271 12.06 -15.70 17.82
CA THR A 271 12.94 -16.86 17.70
C THR A 271 13.09 -17.41 16.29
N GLU A 272 12.32 -16.97 15.33
CA GLU A 272 12.33 -17.52 13.98
C GLU A 272 12.71 -16.43 12.94
N SER A 273 13.88 -16.57 12.35
CA SER A 273 14.42 -15.69 11.30
C SER A 273 14.15 -16.23 9.88
N SER A 274 14.52 -15.46 8.84
CA SER A 274 14.51 -15.93 7.44
C SER A 274 15.42 -17.16 7.24
N GLN A 275 16.56 -17.23 7.93
CA GLN A 275 17.48 -18.37 7.79
C GLN A 275 16.87 -19.64 8.38
N ASP A 276 16.17 -19.55 9.53
CA ASP A 276 15.51 -20.71 10.13
C ASP A 276 14.42 -21.26 9.20
N ARG A 277 13.64 -20.37 8.56
CA ARG A 277 12.63 -20.80 7.59
C ARG A 277 13.25 -21.40 6.33
N LEU A 278 14.34 -20.81 5.80
CA LEU A 278 15.02 -21.36 4.62
C LEU A 278 15.57 -22.77 4.86
N ARG A 279 16.12 -23.02 6.06
CA ARG A 279 16.57 -24.37 6.46
C ARG A 279 15.40 -25.35 6.49
N SER A 280 14.28 -24.94 7.12
CA SER A 280 13.06 -25.74 7.16
C SER A 280 12.51 -26.00 5.75
N GLU A 281 12.52 -25.00 4.86
CA GLU A 281 12.11 -25.17 3.45
C GLU A 281 12.99 -26.18 2.72
N ALA A 282 14.30 -26.12 2.92
CA ALA A 282 15.23 -27.06 2.31
C ALA A 282 15.01 -28.51 2.79
N GLU A 283 14.66 -28.70 4.05
CA GLU A 283 14.29 -30.03 4.60
C GLU A 283 13.00 -30.55 3.99
N VAL A 284 11.95 -29.71 3.93
CA VAL A 284 10.65 -30.07 3.34
C VAL A 284 10.78 -30.37 1.84
N LEU A 285 11.57 -29.61 1.10
CA LEU A 285 11.80 -29.87 -0.32
C LEU A 285 12.43 -31.24 -0.56
N LYS A 286 13.40 -31.65 0.28
CA LYS A 286 14.00 -32.99 0.22
C LYS A 286 13.00 -34.09 0.57
N GLU A 287 12.17 -33.88 1.59
CA GLU A 287 11.15 -34.83 2.04
C GLU A 287 10.09 -35.09 0.98
N LEU A 288 9.68 -34.04 0.24
CA LEU A 288 8.61 -34.11 -0.75
C LEU A 288 9.12 -34.28 -2.19
N GLU A 289 10.45 -34.35 -2.46
CA GLU A 289 11.04 -34.38 -3.81
C GLU A 289 10.44 -35.46 -4.70
N TYR A 290 10.21 -36.64 -4.15
CA TYR A 290 9.70 -37.81 -4.92
C TYR A 290 8.22 -37.68 -5.35
N LEU A 291 7.49 -36.71 -4.79
CA LEU A 291 6.09 -36.45 -5.15
C LEU A 291 5.93 -35.54 -6.39
N GLU A 292 7.01 -35.05 -6.93
CA GLU A 292 7.10 -34.26 -8.17
C GLU A 292 6.27 -32.99 -8.24
N PHE A 293 5.53 -32.60 -7.21
CA PHE A 293 4.77 -31.34 -7.21
C PHE A 293 5.52 -30.15 -6.59
N VAL A 294 6.74 -30.36 -6.10
CA VAL A 294 7.65 -29.30 -5.62
C VAL A 294 8.88 -29.22 -6.51
N PRO A 295 9.59 -28.06 -6.56
CA PRO A 295 10.84 -27.97 -7.27
C PRO A 295 11.90 -28.84 -6.60
N ARG A 296 12.78 -29.43 -7.41
CA ARG A 296 13.93 -30.19 -6.91
C ARG A 296 14.92 -29.23 -6.25
N LEU A 297 15.35 -29.54 -5.04
CA LEU A 297 16.45 -28.84 -4.38
C LEU A 297 17.79 -29.29 -4.97
N ARG A 298 18.50 -28.37 -5.66
CA ARG A 298 19.81 -28.63 -6.25
C ARG A 298 20.96 -28.43 -5.30
N ASP A 299 20.89 -27.38 -4.47
CA ASP A 299 22.01 -27.01 -3.62
C ASP A 299 21.58 -26.17 -2.42
N TYR A 300 22.42 -26.15 -1.40
CA TYR A 300 22.33 -25.29 -0.23
C TYR A 300 23.66 -24.60 -0.03
N LEU A 301 23.70 -23.27 -0.12
CA LEU A 301 24.93 -22.48 -0.11
C LEU A 301 24.95 -21.49 1.04
N THR A 302 26.15 -21.22 1.54
CA THR A 302 26.40 -20.12 2.49
C THR A 302 27.42 -19.17 1.88
N LEU A 303 27.04 -17.89 1.81
CA LEU A 303 27.94 -16.82 1.34
C LEU A 303 28.02 -15.74 2.41
N SER A 304 29.20 -15.55 2.98
CA SER A 304 29.38 -14.79 4.20
C SER A 304 28.44 -15.32 5.30
N ASP A 305 27.57 -14.48 5.86
CA ASP A 305 26.57 -14.88 6.86
C ASP A 305 25.20 -15.24 6.24
N HIS A 306 25.02 -15.10 4.91
CA HIS A 306 23.74 -15.32 4.22
C HIS A 306 23.63 -16.77 3.73
N GLU A 307 22.43 -17.30 3.74
CA GLU A 307 22.13 -18.65 3.27
C GLU A 307 21.30 -18.61 2.00
N PHE A 308 21.52 -19.59 1.13
CA PHE A 308 20.82 -19.71 -0.16
C PHE A 308 20.38 -21.15 -0.37
N ILE A 309 19.19 -21.35 -0.88
CA ILE A 309 18.79 -22.57 -1.56
C ILE A 309 18.74 -22.34 -3.08
N VAL A 310 19.12 -23.37 -3.81
CA VAL A 310 19.02 -23.39 -5.26
C VAL A 310 18.06 -24.51 -5.65
N GLU A 311 17.02 -24.17 -6.38
CA GLU A 311 15.98 -25.07 -6.83
C GLU A 311 15.75 -24.98 -8.35
N ASP A 312 15.18 -26.03 -8.94
CA ASP A 312 14.84 -26.04 -10.36
C ASP A 312 13.83 -24.93 -10.68
N PHE A 313 14.01 -24.28 -11.81
CA PHE A 313 13.04 -23.32 -12.33
C PHE A 313 11.81 -24.07 -12.88
N ILE A 314 10.60 -23.71 -12.44
CA ILE A 314 9.34 -24.25 -12.96
C ILE A 314 8.83 -23.31 -14.06
N GLU A 315 8.69 -23.83 -15.27
CA GLU A 315 8.11 -23.07 -16.38
C GLU A 315 6.58 -22.94 -16.19
N GLY A 316 6.07 -21.74 -16.49
CA GLY A 316 4.63 -21.47 -16.39
C GLY A 316 4.34 -20.13 -15.75
N GLY A 317 3.09 -19.93 -15.36
CA GLY A 317 2.61 -18.75 -14.61
C GLY A 317 2.03 -19.17 -13.27
N THR A 318 1.85 -18.21 -12.37
CA THR A 318 1.14 -18.48 -11.12
C THR A 318 -0.34 -18.78 -11.40
N LEU A 319 -1.02 -19.48 -10.47
CA LEU A 319 -2.47 -19.65 -10.55
C LEU A 319 -3.20 -18.30 -10.61
N GLN A 320 -2.67 -17.27 -9.95
CA GLN A 320 -3.22 -15.91 -10.05
C GLN A 320 -3.13 -15.36 -11.49
N ASP A 321 -1.99 -15.56 -12.16
CA ASP A 321 -1.79 -15.12 -13.55
C ASP A 321 -2.66 -15.94 -14.51
N TRP A 322 -2.78 -17.26 -14.26
CA TRP A 322 -3.65 -18.14 -15.03
C TRP A 322 -5.12 -17.70 -14.94
N ILE A 323 -5.63 -17.41 -13.73
CA ILE A 323 -6.98 -16.89 -13.51
C ILE A 323 -7.14 -15.54 -14.23
N ALA A 324 -6.20 -14.63 -14.06
CA ALA A 324 -6.24 -13.31 -14.69
C ALA A 324 -6.25 -13.35 -16.22
N SER A 325 -5.69 -14.41 -16.82
CA SER A 325 -5.62 -14.58 -18.28
C SER A 325 -6.79 -15.38 -18.88
N ASN A 326 -7.48 -16.19 -18.05
CA ASN A 326 -8.46 -17.15 -18.58
C ASN A 326 -9.86 -16.99 -17.97
N TYR A 327 -10.04 -16.18 -16.89
CA TYR A 327 -11.33 -16.06 -16.23
C TYR A 327 -12.41 -15.50 -17.17
N PRO A 328 -13.50 -16.23 -17.44
CA PRO A 328 -14.41 -15.94 -18.56
C PRO A 328 -15.08 -14.57 -18.47
N PHE A 329 -15.37 -14.07 -17.26
CA PHE A 329 -16.01 -12.78 -17.06
C PHE A 329 -15.08 -11.57 -17.28
N LEU A 330 -13.77 -11.80 -17.44
CA LEU A 330 -12.84 -10.73 -17.82
C LEU A 330 -12.79 -10.52 -19.34
N PHE A 331 -13.20 -11.52 -20.14
CA PHE A 331 -13.01 -11.52 -21.59
C PHE A 331 -14.29 -11.91 -22.37
N GLU A 332 -15.45 -11.96 -21.71
CA GLU A 332 -16.72 -12.43 -22.31
C GLU A 332 -16.59 -13.79 -23.03
N GLN A 333 -15.78 -14.68 -22.48
CA GLN A 333 -15.56 -16.02 -23.02
C GLN A 333 -16.60 -17.02 -22.51
N PRO A 334 -16.85 -18.13 -23.27
CA PRO A 334 -17.66 -19.22 -22.78
C PRO A 334 -17.11 -19.79 -21.46
N ILE A 335 -18.01 -20.18 -20.55
CA ILE A 335 -17.65 -20.67 -19.20
C ILE A 335 -17.03 -22.06 -19.24
N GLU A 336 -17.53 -22.93 -20.13
CA GLU A 336 -17.21 -24.36 -20.16
C GLU A 336 -15.71 -24.68 -20.34
N PRO A 337 -14.95 -24.02 -21.24
CA PRO A 337 -13.52 -24.29 -21.36
C PRO A 337 -12.75 -23.96 -20.08
N TYR A 338 -13.07 -22.82 -19.45
CA TYR A 338 -12.48 -22.41 -18.17
C TYR A 338 -12.80 -23.40 -17.06
N GLU A 339 -14.08 -23.83 -16.96
CA GLU A 339 -14.55 -24.77 -15.94
C GLU A 339 -13.83 -26.12 -16.02
N VAL A 340 -13.66 -26.65 -17.22
CA VAL A 340 -12.95 -27.92 -17.46
C VAL A 340 -11.51 -27.86 -16.96
N ASP A 341 -10.78 -26.77 -17.34
CA ASP A 341 -9.40 -26.58 -16.94
C ASP A 341 -9.28 -26.30 -15.44
N ALA A 342 -10.16 -25.45 -14.89
CA ALA A 342 -10.21 -25.14 -13.46
C ALA A 342 -10.50 -26.39 -12.61
N LEU A 343 -11.40 -27.27 -13.04
CA LEU A 343 -11.66 -28.56 -12.38
C LEU A 343 -10.44 -29.47 -12.42
N LYS A 344 -9.71 -29.52 -13.56
CA LYS A 344 -8.47 -30.31 -13.68
C LYS A 344 -7.41 -29.81 -12.69
N ILE A 345 -7.22 -28.51 -12.58
CA ILE A 345 -6.30 -27.85 -11.62
C ILE A 345 -6.77 -28.15 -10.18
N SER A 346 -8.05 -27.95 -9.87
CA SER A 346 -8.63 -28.16 -8.54
C SER A 346 -8.41 -29.57 -8.00
N ARG A 347 -8.63 -30.61 -8.84
CA ARG A 347 -8.40 -32.00 -8.45
C ARG A 347 -6.93 -32.29 -8.17
N GLN A 348 -6.00 -31.68 -8.91
CA GLN A 348 -4.57 -31.80 -8.63
C GLN A 348 -4.22 -31.12 -7.29
N LEU A 349 -4.74 -29.91 -7.02
CA LEU A 349 -4.50 -29.21 -5.75
C LEU A 349 -4.99 -30.02 -4.54
N ILE A 350 -6.18 -30.61 -4.62
CA ILE A 350 -6.70 -31.47 -3.56
C ILE A 350 -5.73 -32.64 -3.32
N LYS A 351 -5.31 -33.34 -4.39
CA LYS A 351 -4.36 -34.44 -4.29
C LYS A 351 -3.01 -34.04 -3.72
N ILE A 352 -2.50 -32.88 -4.11
CA ILE A 352 -1.23 -32.33 -3.61
C ILE A 352 -1.30 -32.09 -2.09
N VAL A 353 -2.35 -31.40 -1.61
CA VAL A 353 -2.53 -31.14 -0.18
C VAL A 353 -2.68 -32.45 0.61
N GLN A 354 -3.48 -33.40 0.10
CA GLN A 354 -3.65 -34.68 0.75
C GLN A 354 -2.34 -35.51 0.78
N SER A 355 -1.54 -35.46 -0.29
CA SER A 355 -0.24 -36.15 -0.34
C SER A 355 0.78 -35.55 0.63
N ALA A 356 0.93 -34.22 0.65
CA ALA A 356 1.80 -33.55 1.62
C ALA A 356 1.39 -33.85 3.08
N ASN A 357 0.09 -33.79 3.36
CA ASN A 357 -0.45 -34.11 4.69
C ASN A 357 -0.25 -35.60 5.07
N ALA A 358 -0.26 -36.53 4.11
CA ALA A 358 0.02 -37.93 4.36
C ALA A 358 1.49 -38.18 4.73
N GLU A 359 2.40 -37.38 4.17
CA GLU A 359 3.83 -37.38 4.54
C GLU A 359 4.11 -36.62 5.86
N GLY A 360 3.08 -36.12 6.54
CA GLY A 360 3.24 -35.41 7.80
C GLY A 360 3.56 -33.92 7.67
N VAL A 361 3.51 -33.39 6.45
CA VAL A 361 3.81 -31.97 6.15
C VAL A 361 2.52 -31.18 5.93
N ALA A 362 2.37 -30.06 6.64
CA ALA A 362 1.39 -29.03 6.38
C ALA A 362 2.02 -27.88 5.58
N ILE A 363 1.38 -27.46 4.50
CA ILE A 363 1.90 -26.44 3.55
C ILE A 363 1.85 -25.03 4.17
N MET A 364 0.80 -24.72 4.91
CA MET A 364 0.57 -23.53 5.74
C MET A 364 0.32 -22.22 4.98
N ASP A 365 0.92 -21.96 3.82
CA ASP A 365 0.70 -20.76 3.00
C ASP A 365 0.30 -21.12 1.56
N LEU A 366 -0.75 -21.94 1.43
CA LEU A 366 -1.32 -22.25 0.12
C LEU A 366 -2.14 -21.06 -0.39
N GLN A 367 -1.63 -20.41 -1.43
CA GLN A 367 -2.25 -19.23 -2.05
C GLN A 367 -1.98 -19.20 -3.57
N PRO A 368 -2.79 -18.47 -4.37
CA PRO A 368 -2.64 -18.49 -5.83
C PRO A 368 -1.27 -18.06 -6.37
N LYS A 369 -0.49 -17.28 -5.61
CA LYS A 369 0.87 -16.89 -6.00
C LYS A 369 1.94 -17.96 -5.75
N ASN A 370 1.66 -18.90 -4.85
CA ASN A 370 2.56 -19.99 -4.51
C ASN A 370 2.23 -21.30 -5.28
N ILE A 371 1.29 -21.22 -6.23
CA ILE A 371 0.85 -22.31 -7.08
C ILE A 371 1.24 -21.97 -8.52
N MET A 372 2.09 -22.78 -9.15
CA MET A 372 2.48 -22.66 -10.55
C MET A 372 1.62 -23.56 -11.43
N ILE A 373 1.25 -23.05 -12.59
CA ILE A 373 0.49 -23.78 -13.62
C ILE A 373 1.39 -23.85 -14.87
N GLU A 374 1.82 -25.05 -15.22
CA GLU A 374 2.55 -25.33 -16.44
C GLU A 374 1.63 -25.29 -17.68
N ARG A 375 2.20 -25.29 -18.89
CA ARG A 375 1.41 -25.18 -20.15
C ARG A 375 0.40 -26.29 -20.37
N ASP A 376 0.64 -27.49 -19.84
CA ASP A 376 -0.24 -28.66 -19.90
C ASP A 376 -1.26 -28.73 -18.76
N LEU A 377 -1.31 -27.67 -17.93
CA LEU A 377 -2.08 -27.54 -16.69
C LEU A 377 -1.57 -28.43 -15.55
N THR A 378 -0.31 -28.84 -15.59
CA THR A 378 0.32 -29.49 -14.42
C THR A 378 0.51 -28.47 -13.31
N VAL A 379 0.16 -28.85 -12.08
CA VAL A 379 0.21 -27.99 -10.90
C VAL A 379 1.47 -28.28 -10.09
N ARG A 380 2.22 -27.24 -9.76
CA ARG A 380 3.39 -27.29 -8.88
C ARG A 380 3.23 -26.30 -7.74
N LEU A 381 3.83 -26.60 -6.59
CA LEU A 381 3.94 -25.66 -5.47
C LEU A 381 5.32 -25.02 -5.43
N ILE A 382 5.35 -23.75 -5.10
CA ILE A 382 6.58 -23.00 -4.82
C ILE A 382 6.44 -22.32 -3.44
N ASP A 383 7.57 -21.95 -2.83
CA ASP A 383 7.61 -21.20 -1.57
C ASP A 383 7.02 -21.96 -0.37
N LEU A 384 7.75 -22.98 0.09
CA LEU A 384 7.40 -23.80 1.27
C LEU A 384 8.02 -23.28 2.57
N GLU A 385 8.43 -21.98 2.63
CA GLU A 385 9.03 -21.40 3.86
C GLU A 385 8.09 -21.44 5.08
N GLY A 386 6.78 -21.51 4.83
CA GLY A 386 5.73 -21.63 5.85
C GLY A 386 5.50 -23.04 6.38
N ALA A 387 5.95 -24.07 5.65
CA ALA A 387 5.61 -25.47 5.92
C ALA A 387 6.02 -25.93 7.35
N ARG A 388 5.20 -26.78 7.95
CA ARG A 388 5.36 -27.27 9.35
C ARG A 388 4.92 -28.73 9.47
N PRO A 389 5.41 -29.46 10.47
CA PRO A 389 4.86 -30.77 10.80
C PRO A 389 3.34 -30.69 11.06
N ILE A 390 2.58 -31.59 10.46
CA ILE A 390 1.11 -31.57 10.50
C ILE A 390 0.53 -31.73 11.91
N MET A 391 1.23 -32.45 12.79
CA MET A 391 0.78 -32.74 14.15
C MET A 391 1.03 -31.60 15.14
N CYS A 392 1.72 -30.54 14.72
CA CYS A 392 1.98 -29.38 15.58
C CYS A 392 0.84 -28.37 15.50
N GLU A 393 0.60 -27.65 16.61
CA GLU A 393 -0.17 -26.39 16.62
C GLU A 393 0.80 -25.24 16.55
N SER A 394 0.80 -24.51 15.44
CA SER A 394 1.68 -23.35 15.26
C SER A 394 1.01 -22.08 15.78
N ARG A 395 1.69 -21.34 16.67
CA ARG A 395 1.16 -20.13 17.32
C ARG A 395 1.37 -18.86 16.51
N ASP A 396 2.55 -18.72 15.90
CA ASP A 396 2.97 -17.53 15.15
C ASP A 396 3.42 -17.95 13.75
N VAL A 397 2.50 -17.99 12.79
CA VAL A 397 2.80 -18.48 11.45
C VAL A 397 2.58 -17.36 10.43
N LEU A 398 3.54 -17.24 9.51
CA LEU A 398 3.34 -16.51 8.27
C LEU A 398 2.15 -17.12 7.51
N GLY A 399 1.37 -16.28 6.89
CA GLY A 399 0.30 -16.70 6.02
C GLY A 399 -0.29 -15.49 5.32
N THR A 400 -0.86 -15.74 4.15
CA THR A 400 -1.45 -14.69 3.33
C THR A 400 -2.86 -14.40 3.79
N PRO A 401 -3.17 -13.14 4.17
CA PRO A 401 -4.54 -12.75 4.51
C PRO A 401 -5.51 -13.16 3.39
N GLY A 402 -6.68 -13.67 3.78
CA GLY A 402 -7.65 -14.23 2.85
C GLY A 402 -7.52 -15.73 2.63
N PHE A 403 -6.33 -16.29 2.77
CA PHE A 403 -6.07 -17.73 2.60
C PHE A 403 -5.70 -18.43 3.92
N MET A 404 -5.65 -17.73 5.02
CA MET A 404 -5.38 -18.28 6.35
C MET A 404 -6.57 -18.05 7.31
N PRO A 405 -6.91 -19.03 8.17
CA PRO A 405 -7.98 -18.86 9.14
C PRO A 405 -7.60 -17.84 10.21
N LEU A 406 -8.58 -17.02 10.65
CA LEU A 406 -8.38 -16.04 11.73
C LEU A 406 -8.32 -16.69 13.13
N ARG A 407 -8.77 -17.94 13.25
CA ARG A 407 -8.82 -18.68 14.50
C ARG A 407 -7.72 -19.70 14.59
N ARG A 408 -7.36 -20.02 15.84
CA ARG A 408 -6.49 -21.17 16.10
C ARG A 408 -7.18 -22.46 15.65
N CYS A 409 -6.45 -23.22 14.89
CA CYS A 409 -6.85 -24.54 14.40
C CYS A 409 -5.59 -25.40 14.25
N SER A 410 -5.76 -26.69 14.02
CA SER A 410 -4.65 -27.59 13.66
C SER A 410 -4.02 -27.18 12.32
N ASN A 411 -2.76 -27.55 12.10
CA ASN A 411 -2.08 -27.29 10.83
C ASN A 411 -2.81 -27.94 9.65
N ARG A 412 -3.40 -29.12 9.86
CA ARG A 412 -4.23 -29.80 8.85
C ARG A 412 -5.48 -29.01 8.47
N GLU A 413 -6.22 -28.49 9.47
CA GLU A 413 -7.40 -27.64 9.20
C GLU A 413 -7.02 -26.33 8.51
N ARG A 414 -5.81 -25.84 8.79
CA ARG A 414 -5.28 -24.64 8.12
C ARG A 414 -5.07 -24.91 6.63
N ASP A 415 -4.44 -26.02 6.26
CA ASP A 415 -4.26 -26.39 4.86
C ASP A 415 -5.60 -26.62 4.16
N ALA A 416 -6.55 -27.30 4.81
CA ALA A 416 -7.91 -27.50 4.28
C ALA A 416 -8.63 -26.16 4.07
N TYR A 417 -8.48 -25.19 5.01
CA TYR A 417 -9.04 -23.85 4.88
C TYR A 417 -8.39 -23.08 3.72
N SER A 418 -7.06 -23.10 3.62
CA SER A 418 -6.34 -22.44 2.53
C SER A 418 -6.75 -23.01 1.17
N LEU A 419 -6.85 -24.34 1.07
CA LEU A 419 -7.34 -25.03 -0.14
C LEU A 419 -8.77 -24.59 -0.48
N PHE A 420 -9.68 -24.60 0.48
CA PHE A 420 -11.05 -24.13 0.29
C PHE A 420 -11.09 -22.68 -0.25
N GLN A 421 -10.30 -21.77 0.32
CA GLN A 421 -10.21 -20.39 -0.15
C GLN A 421 -9.61 -20.27 -1.57
N VAL A 422 -8.61 -21.10 -1.90
CA VAL A 422 -8.04 -21.15 -3.26
C VAL A 422 -9.09 -21.62 -4.27
N LEU A 423 -9.87 -22.65 -3.94
CA LEU A 423 -10.96 -23.12 -4.79
C LEU A 423 -12.04 -22.04 -4.99
N LEU A 424 -12.46 -21.40 -3.91
CA LEU A 424 -13.38 -20.27 -4.03
C LEU A 424 -12.79 -19.14 -4.90
N TYR A 425 -11.49 -18.85 -4.77
CA TYR A 425 -10.82 -17.82 -5.56
C TYR A 425 -10.74 -18.15 -7.05
N MET A 426 -10.63 -19.43 -7.41
CA MET A 426 -10.64 -19.86 -8.81
C MET A 426 -11.98 -19.60 -9.49
N PHE A 427 -13.09 -19.89 -8.83
CA PHE A 427 -14.42 -19.76 -9.42
C PHE A 427 -15.12 -18.41 -9.14
N ALA A 428 -14.76 -17.75 -8.04
CA ALA A 428 -15.23 -16.43 -7.65
C ALA A 428 -14.05 -15.63 -7.08
N PRO A 429 -13.18 -15.04 -7.93
CA PRO A 429 -11.93 -14.42 -7.52
C PRO A 429 -12.17 -13.15 -6.71
N SER A 430 -12.35 -13.28 -5.42
CA SER A 430 -12.49 -12.25 -4.41
C SER A 430 -11.77 -12.69 -3.13
N LEU A 431 -11.14 -11.77 -2.41
CA LEU A 431 -10.37 -12.07 -1.20
C LEU A 431 -11.15 -11.85 0.10
N ASP A 432 -12.42 -11.50 0.03
CA ASP A 432 -13.18 -10.87 1.11
C ASP A 432 -13.78 -11.83 2.14
N SER A 433 -13.64 -13.14 1.94
CA SER A 433 -14.36 -14.15 2.70
C SER A 433 -13.96 -14.28 4.17
N VAL A 434 -12.74 -13.82 4.54
CA VAL A 434 -12.18 -14.07 5.87
C VAL A 434 -12.84 -13.24 6.95
N LEU A 435 -13.28 -12.02 6.60
CA LEU A 435 -13.83 -11.06 7.56
C LEU A 435 -15.36 -11.00 7.55
N SER A 436 -15.98 -11.45 6.48
CA SER A 436 -17.43 -11.39 6.30
C SER A 436 -17.98 -12.74 5.82
N PRO A 437 -18.60 -13.53 6.70
CA PRO A 437 -19.22 -14.81 6.35
C PRO A 437 -20.31 -14.69 5.31
N GLY A 438 -21.00 -13.57 5.29
CA GLY A 438 -21.97 -13.27 4.25
C GLY A 438 -21.36 -13.19 2.85
N LEU A 439 -20.11 -12.78 2.72
CA LEU A 439 -19.40 -12.76 1.44
C LEU A 439 -18.96 -14.17 1.00
N GLU A 440 -18.52 -15.02 1.92
CA GLU A 440 -18.22 -16.42 1.60
C GLU A 440 -19.45 -17.13 1.03
N GLN A 441 -20.60 -16.99 1.68
CA GLN A 441 -21.84 -17.59 1.18
C GLN A 441 -22.24 -17.01 -0.17
N LYS A 442 -22.12 -15.72 -0.41
CA LYS A 442 -22.39 -15.10 -1.72
C LYS A 442 -21.49 -15.62 -2.83
N ARG A 443 -20.22 -15.93 -2.54
CA ARG A 443 -19.33 -16.56 -3.51
C ARG A 443 -19.83 -17.96 -3.86
N ILE A 444 -20.25 -18.72 -2.87
CA ILE A 444 -20.84 -20.06 -3.07
C ILE A 444 -22.14 -19.96 -3.86
N ASP A 445 -23.02 -19.00 -3.53
CA ASP A 445 -24.26 -18.76 -4.26
C ASP A 445 -23.98 -18.40 -5.74
N PHE A 446 -23.04 -17.48 -5.97
CA PHE A 446 -22.59 -17.12 -7.33
C PHE A 446 -22.04 -18.33 -8.09
N ILE A 447 -21.23 -19.15 -7.42
CA ILE A 447 -20.67 -20.37 -8.04
C ILE A 447 -21.80 -21.34 -8.41
N SER A 448 -22.77 -21.54 -7.52
CA SER A 448 -23.91 -22.44 -7.75
C SER A 448 -24.84 -21.99 -8.89
N GLU A 449 -24.93 -20.65 -9.10
CA GLU A 449 -25.76 -20.08 -10.18
C GLU A 449 -25.02 -20.06 -11.55
N THR A 450 -23.68 -20.17 -11.52
CA THR A 450 -22.84 -19.86 -12.68
C THR A 450 -22.14 -21.09 -13.25
N PHE A 451 -21.67 -22.00 -12.40
CA PHE A 451 -20.89 -23.17 -12.76
C PHE A 451 -21.68 -24.46 -12.54
N SER A 452 -21.13 -25.58 -12.98
CA SER A 452 -21.79 -26.85 -12.86
C SER A 452 -21.92 -27.38 -11.42
N GLU A 453 -22.83 -28.33 -11.20
CA GLU A 453 -22.99 -29.04 -9.93
C GLU A 453 -21.69 -29.76 -9.51
N GLU A 454 -20.83 -30.12 -10.45
CA GLU A 454 -19.55 -30.76 -10.19
C GLU A 454 -18.58 -29.80 -9.45
N VAL A 455 -18.54 -28.54 -9.84
CA VAL A 455 -17.75 -27.50 -9.18
C VAL A 455 -18.23 -27.30 -7.75
N LEU A 456 -19.55 -27.18 -7.55
CA LEU A 456 -20.14 -26.99 -6.23
C LEU A 456 -19.85 -28.19 -5.31
N ASN A 457 -20.03 -29.39 -5.79
CA ASN A 457 -19.78 -30.64 -5.05
C ASN A 457 -18.30 -30.76 -4.63
N LEU A 458 -17.37 -30.36 -5.51
CA LEU A 458 -15.93 -30.35 -5.19
C LEU A 458 -15.60 -29.36 -4.08
N ILE A 459 -16.14 -28.15 -4.12
CA ILE A 459 -15.95 -27.13 -3.09
C ILE A 459 -16.54 -27.56 -1.75
N GLU A 460 -17.79 -28.09 -1.75
CA GLU A 460 -18.45 -28.55 -0.54
C GLU A 460 -17.76 -29.80 0.08
N HIS A 461 -17.14 -30.66 -0.76
CA HIS A 461 -16.32 -31.78 -0.26
C HIS A 461 -15.14 -31.25 0.58
N VAL A 462 -14.39 -30.28 0.09
CA VAL A 462 -13.28 -29.68 0.85
C VAL A 462 -13.79 -28.92 2.07
N ARG A 463 -14.91 -28.22 1.94
CA ARG A 463 -15.54 -27.50 3.06
C ARG A 463 -15.95 -28.44 4.20
N ALA A 464 -16.39 -29.66 3.88
CA ALA A 464 -16.80 -30.64 4.88
C ALA A 464 -15.63 -31.13 5.78
N GLU A 465 -14.37 -30.98 5.34
CA GLU A 465 -13.19 -31.28 6.15
C GLU A 465 -12.93 -30.21 7.24
N LEU A 466 -13.60 -29.04 7.17
CA LEU A 466 -13.41 -27.94 8.09
C LEU A 466 -14.32 -28.07 9.31
N SER A 467 -13.76 -27.86 10.50
CA SER A 467 -14.56 -27.78 11.71
C SER A 467 -15.46 -26.52 11.71
N SER A 468 -16.63 -26.60 12.36
CA SER A 468 -17.53 -25.46 12.50
C SER A 468 -16.89 -24.25 13.22
N SER A 469 -15.78 -24.47 13.92
CA SER A 469 -15.02 -23.42 14.61
C SER A 469 -14.17 -22.58 13.65
N VAL A 470 -13.72 -23.16 12.54
CA VAL A 470 -12.88 -22.47 11.54
C VAL A 470 -13.72 -21.61 10.60
N THR A 471 -14.91 -22.09 10.24
CA THR A 471 -15.83 -21.44 9.30
C THR A 471 -16.78 -20.41 9.96
N LYS A 472 -17.00 -20.47 11.29
CA LYS A 472 -17.88 -19.53 12.00
C LYS A 472 -17.11 -18.25 12.36
N PRO A 473 -17.53 -17.10 11.90
CA PRO A 473 -16.88 -15.84 12.26
C PRO A 473 -17.18 -15.45 13.69
N ARG A 474 -16.20 -14.82 14.34
CA ARG A 474 -16.39 -14.15 15.65
C ARG A 474 -17.07 -12.78 15.54
N LEU A 475 -17.25 -12.28 14.34
CA LEU A 475 -17.59 -10.91 14.10
C LEU A 475 -19.06 -10.89 13.70
N GLY A 476 -19.87 -10.19 14.47
CA GLY A 476 -21.32 -10.08 14.31
C GLY A 476 -21.80 -9.46 12.98
N LEU A 477 -21.39 -10.05 11.85
CA LEU A 477 -21.92 -9.76 10.52
C LEU A 477 -22.81 -10.94 10.09
N GLY A 478 -24.05 -10.67 9.76
CA GLY A 478 -25.05 -11.69 9.45
C GLY A 478 -24.98 -12.22 8.03
N ALA A 479 -25.35 -13.47 7.90
CA ALA A 479 -25.50 -14.16 6.62
C ALA A 479 -26.87 -13.92 5.94
N ASN A 480 -27.59 -12.86 6.28
CA ASN A 480 -28.92 -12.63 5.70
C ASN A 480 -28.80 -12.01 4.31
N CYS A 481 -28.57 -12.88 3.32
CA CYS A 481 -28.76 -12.54 1.92
C CYS A 481 -29.42 -13.72 1.19
N THR A 482 -30.63 -14.06 1.58
CA THR A 482 -31.55 -14.81 0.74
C THR A 482 -32.48 -13.83 0.07
N SER A 483 -32.11 -13.30 -1.08
CA SER A 483 -33.05 -12.95 -2.12
C SER A 483 -32.39 -13.05 -3.47
N SER A 484 -32.62 -14.14 -4.15
CA SER A 484 -32.50 -14.32 -5.60
C SER A 484 -33.52 -13.47 -6.37
N VAL A 485 -33.87 -12.30 -5.85
CA VAL A 485 -34.72 -11.34 -6.56
C VAL A 485 -33.84 -10.66 -7.58
N ARG A 486 -34.13 -10.83 -8.86
CA ARG A 486 -33.56 -9.98 -9.93
C ARG A 486 -33.81 -8.54 -9.49
N PRO A 487 -32.77 -7.70 -9.41
CA PRO A 487 -32.92 -6.35 -8.90
C PRO A 487 -33.95 -5.64 -9.80
N GLN A 488 -34.94 -5.03 -9.17
CA GLN A 488 -35.69 -3.93 -9.77
C GLN A 488 -34.66 -2.84 -10.09
N SER A 489 -34.94 -1.95 -11.05
CA SER A 489 -34.00 -0.88 -11.44
C SER A 489 -33.30 -0.29 -10.20
N LEU A 490 -31.97 -0.21 -10.22
CA LEU A 490 -31.14 0.31 -9.14
C LEU A 490 -31.64 1.68 -8.64
N GLN A 491 -32.16 2.51 -9.54
CA GLN A 491 -32.76 3.81 -9.22
C GLN A 491 -33.96 3.67 -8.24
N HIS A 492 -34.71 2.57 -8.33
CA HIS A 492 -35.90 2.36 -7.48
C HIS A 492 -35.52 1.91 -6.05
N GLU A 493 -34.43 1.19 -5.93
CA GLU A 493 -33.93 0.64 -4.66
C GLU A 493 -32.94 1.57 -3.96
N TRP A 494 -32.40 2.59 -4.65
CA TRP A 494 -31.30 3.42 -4.18
C TRP A 494 -31.59 4.11 -2.83
N GLU A 495 -32.77 4.70 -2.64
CA GLU A 495 -33.08 5.41 -1.41
C GLU A 495 -32.99 4.49 -0.17
N GLN A 496 -33.36 3.21 -0.33
CA GLN A 496 -33.24 2.23 0.75
C GLN A 496 -31.76 1.87 0.99
N TYR A 497 -30.97 1.62 -0.08
CA TYR A 497 -29.54 1.36 0.06
C TYR A 497 -28.79 2.56 0.61
N ARG A 498 -29.09 3.77 0.17
CA ARG A 498 -28.50 5.01 0.66
C ARG A 498 -28.67 5.14 2.17
N HIS A 499 -29.88 4.96 2.68
CA HIS A 499 -30.16 5.01 4.12
C HIS A 499 -29.35 3.95 4.88
N LYS A 500 -29.30 2.71 4.40
CA LYS A 500 -28.56 1.62 5.04
C LYS A 500 -27.03 1.82 5.00
N ILE A 501 -26.49 2.39 3.94
CA ILE A 501 -25.06 2.72 3.85
C ILE A 501 -24.70 3.83 4.82
N ILE A 502 -25.52 4.89 4.91
CA ILE A 502 -25.36 5.98 5.88
C ILE A 502 -25.40 5.42 7.31
N SER A 503 -26.37 4.56 7.61
CA SER A 503 -26.47 3.87 8.92
C SER A 503 -25.21 3.05 9.23
N GLY A 504 -24.63 2.36 8.22
CA GLY A 504 -23.38 1.62 8.34
C GLY A 504 -22.17 2.52 8.66
N ILE A 505 -22.07 3.68 8.03
CA ILE A 505 -21.01 4.66 8.33
C ILE A 505 -21.10 5.14 9.78
N PHE A 506 -22.28 5.51 10.25
CA PHE A 506 -22.47 5.94 11.66
C PHE A 506 -22.30 4.79 12.66
N ALA A 507 -22.72 3.57 12.31
CA ALA A 507 -22.50 2.41 13.17
C ALA A 507 -21.01 2.04 13.26
N ALA A 508 -20.24 2.21 12.18
CA ALA A 508 -18.80 2.02 12.19
C ALA A 508 -18.10 2.98 13.16
N ARG A 509 -18.51 4.24 13.22
CA ARG A 509 -18.02 5.25 14.17
C ARG A 509 -18.13 4.78 15.63
N LYS A 510 -19.28 4.17 16.01
CA LYS A 510 -19.53 3.69 17.37
C LYS A 510 -18.69 2.48 17.79
N ARG A 511 -18.09 1.77 16.84
CA ARG A 511 -17.32 0.55 17.08
C ARG A 511 -15.83 0.80 17.27
N VAL A 512 -15.32 2.00 16.96
CA VAL A 512 -13.92 2.37 17.20
C VAL A 512 -13.69 2.94 18.59
N GLU A 513 -12.50 2.70 19.16
CA GLU A 513 -12.12 3.24 20.46
C GLU A 513 -12.07 4.78 20.41
N LYS A 514 -12.39 5.45 21.54
CA LYS A 514 -12.42 6.93 21.63
C LYS A 514 -11.10 7.63 21.32
N THR A 515 -9.99 6.92 21.24
CA THR A 515 -8.65 7.43 20.87
C THR A 515 -8.34 7.28 19.39
N ALA A 516 -9.23 6.66 18.62
CA ALA A 516 -9.11 6.45 17.19
C ALA A 516 -9.66 7.64 16.39
N PRO A 517 -9.42 7.72 15.07
CA PRO A 517 -10.07 8.70 14.20
C PRO A 517 -11.61 8.62 14.35
N ILE A 518 -12.30 9.73 14.09
CA ILE A 518 -13.77 9.82 14.26
C ILE A 518 -14.49 8.70 13.47
N PHE A 519 -13.99 8.39 12.27
CA PHE A 519 -14.46 7.28 11.44
C PHE A 519 -13.33 6.35 11.03
N PRO A 520 -13.57 5.03 11.01
CA PRO A 520 -12.57 4.09 10.50
C PRO A 520 -12.51 4.13 8.97
N GLY A 521 -11.31 4.33 8.46
CA GLY A 521 -11.00 4.36 7.04
C GLY A 521 -9.94 3.33 6.66
N ASP A 522 -9.20 3.61 5.58
CA ASP A 522 -8.12 2.78 5.07
C ASP A 522 -6.96 2.64 6.06
N ALA A 523 -6.18 1.59 5.89
CA ALA A 523 -4.96 1.30 6.64
C ALA A 523 -4.00 2.50 6.72
N ARG A 524 -4.06 3.43 5.77
CA ARG A 524 -3.28 4.67 5.72
C ARG A 524 -3.47 5.52 6.99
N GLN A 525 -4.65 5.51 7.60
CA GLN A 525 -4.91 6.22 8.87
C GLN A 525 -3.98 5.79 10.01
N LEU A 526 -3.39 4.60 9.95
CA LEU A 526 -2.50 4.08 10.98
C LEU A 526 -1.03 4.45 10.76
N TRP A 527 -0.61 4.81 9.52
CA TRP A 527 0.82 4.91 9.17
C TRP A 527 1.27 6.22 8.54
N ASP A 528 0.41 6.93 7.83
CA ASP A 528 0.79 8.18 7.16
C ASP A 528 0.74 9.40 8.10
N GLY A 529 0.64 9.17 9.40
CA GLY A 529 0.59 10.21 10.42
C GLY A 529 -0.82 10.76 10.67
N PRO A 530 -0.96 11.79 11.52
CA PRO A 530 -2.26 12.33 11.91
C PRO A 530 -3.08 12.87 10.75
N SER A 531 -2.43 13.40 9.69
CA SER A 531 -3.11 13.96 8.53
C SER A 531 -4.07 12.99 7.85
N ALA A 532 -3.69 11.71 7.73
CA ALA A 532 -4.52 10.68 7.10
C ALA A 532 -5.83 10.39 7.84
N GLN A 533 -5.94 10.78 9.10
CA GLN A 533 -7.17 10.64 9.90
C GLN A 533 -8.19 11.75 9.61
N TRP A 534 -7.70 12.88 9.12
CA TRP A 534 -8.48 14.10 8.95
C TRP A 534 -8.72 14.47 7.49
N ASP A 535 -7.86 14.04 6.57
CA ASP A 535 -7.88 14.45 5.16
C ASP A 535 -9.13 13.98 4.39
N LEU A 536 -9.23 14.43 3.14
CA LEU A 536 -10.35 14.10 2.28
C LEU A 536 -10.22 12.68 1.69
N GLU A 537 -9.02 12.14 1.53
CA GLU A 537 -8.80 10.85 0.87
C GLU A 537 -9.28 9.69 1.73
N THR A 538 -8.76 9.55 2.95
CA THR A 538 -9.06 8.42 3.85
C THR A 538 -9.58 8.86 5.22
N GLY A 539 -9.56 10.16 5.49
CA GLY A 539 -9.93 10.74 6.76
C GLY A 539 -11.40 11.16 6.87
N THR A 540 -11.69 11.79 8.00
CA THR A 540 -13.04 12.24 8.37
C THR A 540 -13.60 13.28 7.40
N ALA A 541 -12.77 14.19 6.83
CA ALA A 541 -13.24 15.22 5.92
C ALA A 541 -13.90 14.65 4.66
N GLY A 542 -13.36 13.55 4.11
CA GLY A 542 -13.97 12.88 2.96
C GLY A 542 -15.34 12.28 3.27
N ILE A 543 -15.52 11.77 4.49
CA ILE A 543 -16.82 11.24 4.95
C ILE A 543 -17.82 12.38 5.17
N VAL A 544 -17.39 13.49 5.77
CA VAL A 544 -18.23 14.70 5.95
C VAL A 544 -18.69 15.21 4.58
N LEU A 545 -17.79 15.36 3.62
CA LEU A 545 -18.11 15.76 2.25
C LEU A 545 -19.16 14.82 1.61
N ALA A 546 -18.93 13.51 1.73
CA ALA A 546 -19.82 12.52 1.14
C ALA A 546 -21.22 12.55 1.78
N LEU A 547 -21.30 12.57 3.11
CA LEU A 547 -22.58 12.62 3.84
C LEU A 547 -23.35 13.91 3.52
N SER A 548 -22.67 15.06 3.43
CA SER A 548 -23.29 16.33 3.02
C SER A 548 -23.91 16.22 1.63
N ARG A 549 -23.19 15.68 0.65
CA ARG A 549 -23.67 15.46 -0.71
C ARG A 549 -24.82 14.45 -0.80
N LEU A 550 -24.86 13.50 0.10
CA LEU A 550 -25.95 12.55 0.26
C LEU A 550 -27.17 13.15 1.00
N GLY A 551 -27.12 14.43 1.38
CA GLY A 551 -28.24 15.14 2.00
C GLY A 551 -28.37 14.90 3.50
N VAL A 552 -27.31 14.48 4.19
CA VAL A 552 -27.23 14.38 5.65
C VAL A 552 -26.79 15.71 6.22
N ASP A 553 -27.40 16.13 7.33
CA ASP A 553 -26.90 17.28 8.09
C ASP A 553 -25.57 16.89 8.77
N THR A 554 -24.50 17.57 8.39
CA THR A 554 -23.14 17.29 8.83
C THR A 554 -22.50 18.43 9.65
N HIS A 555 -23.29 19.41 10.06
CA HIS A 555 -22.82 20.56 10.85
C HIS A 555 -22.04 20.14 12.10
N GLU A 556 -22.63 19.28 12.95
CA GLU A 556 -21.97 18.80 14.17
C GLU A 556 -20.69 18.02 13.89
N LEU A 557 -20.66 17.24 12.82
CA LEU A 557 -19.46 16.47 12.41
C LEU A 557 -18.34 17.39 11.93
N ALA A 558 -18.67 18.45 11.21
CA ALA A 558 -17.69 19.44 10.75
C ALA A 558 -17.07 20.20 11.92
N VAL A 559 -17.88 20.63 12.89
CA VAL A 559 -17.39 21.27 14.12
C VAL A 559 -16.49 20.32 14.91
N GLU A 560 -16.91 19.07 15.12
CA GLU A 560 -16.11 18.05 15.82
C GLU A 560 -14.76 17.79 15.10
N LEU A 561 -14.77 17.74 13.76
CA LEU A 561 -13.54 17.61 12.98
C LEU A 561 -12.62 18.81 13.22
N ALA A 562 -13.13 20.03 13.17
CA ALA A 562 -12.34 21.26 13.39
C ALA A 562 -11.74 21.32 14.80
N GLU A 563 -12.47 20.85 15.83
CA GLU A 563 -12.01 20.82 17.23
C GLU A 563 -10.91 19.78 17.48
N ASN A 564 -10.92 18.65 16.76
CA ASN A 564 -10.02 17.53 17.00
C ASN A 564 -8.75 17.57 16.13
N MET A 565 -8.76 18.27 14.99
CA MET A 565 -7.59 18.33 14.10
C MET A 565 -6.57 19.35 14.59
N CYS A 566 -5.28 19.02 14.43
CA CYS A 566 -4.18 19.94 14.62
C CYS A 566 -3.71 20.47 13.26
N ILE A 567 -3.93 21.75 12.98
CA ILE A 567 -3.63 22.37 11.68
C ILE A 567 -2.15 22.22 11.32
N THR A 568 -1.25 22.32 12.30
CA THR A 568 0.21 22.24 12.09
C THR A 568 0.68 20.83 11.67
N ASP A 569 -0.14 19.81 11.84
CA ASP A 569 0.17 18.44 11.45
C ASP A 569 -0.32 18.11 10.03
N LEU A 570 -0.97 19.07 9.36
CA LEU A 570 -1.58 18.90 8.06
C LEU A 570 -0.74 19.57 6.96
N PRO A 571 -0.62 18.94 5.76
CA PRO A 571 -0.01 19.60 4.60
C PRO A 571 -0.79 20.84 4.19
N GLU A 572 -0.09 21.92 3.85
CA GLU A 572 -0.70 23.16 3.38
C GLU A 572 -1.31 23.02 1.97
N GLU A 573 -0.83 22.06 1.16
CA GLU A 573 -1.19 21.87 -0.25
C GLU A 573 -1.86 20.51 -0.53
N GLY A 574 -2.66 20.48 -1.59
CA GLY A 574 -3.33 19.29 -2.10
C GLY A 574 -4.82 19.21 -1.76
N LEU A 575 -5.60 18.68 -2.71
CA LEU A 575 -7.04 18.49 -2.52
C LEU A 575 -7.36 17.29 -1.63
N LEU A 576 -6.68 16.16 -1.84
CA LEU A 576 -7.04 14.93 -1.15
C LEU A 576 -6.36 14.80 0.22
N ARG A 577 -5.15 15.32 0.37
CA ARG A 577 -4.32 15.12 1.58
C ARG A 577 -4.02 16.39 2.36
N GLY A 578 -4.37 17.55 1.83
CA GLY A 578 -4.04 18.86 2.41
C GLY A 578 -5.23 19.59 3.02
N LEU A 579 -4.91 20.70 3.70
CA LEU A 579 -5.87 21.66 4.25
C LEU A 579 -6.91 22.16 3.23
N PRO A 580 -6.58 22.40 1.94
CA PRO A 580 -7.55 22.86 0.96
C PRO A 580 -8.75 21.94 0.78
N GLY A 581 -8.54 20.62 0.79
CA GLY A 581 -9.64 19.66 0.70
C GLY A 581 -10.51 19.62 1.95
N ILE A 582 -9.90 19.75 3.12
CA ILE A 582 -10.63 19.86 4.39
C ILE A 582 -11.51 21.12 4.39
N ALA A 583 -10.95 22.26 3.95
CA ALA A 583 -11.69 23.52 3.82
C ALA A 583 -12.92 23.36 2.90
N LEU A 584 -12.78 22.66 1.77
CA LEU A 584 -13.90 22.39 0.89
C LEU A 584 -14.97 21.53 1.58
N ALA A 585 -14.58 20.48 2.30
CA ALA A 585 -15.52 19.65 3.04
C ALA A 585 -16.29 20.44 4.10
N MET A 586 -15.62 21.34 4.82
CA MET A 586 -16.25 22.26 5.78
C MET A 586 -17.28 23.17 5.13
N ALA A 587 -16.93 23.78 3.98
CA ALA A 587 -17.84 24.66 3.27
C ALA A 587 -19.09 23.93 2.78
N GLU A 588 -18.95 22.72 2.26
CA GLU A 588 -20.08 21.88 1.82
C GLU A 588 -20.92 21.35 2.99
N ALA A 589 -20.33 21.23 4.17
CA ALA A 589 -21.02 20.87 5.41
C ALA A 589 -21.80 22.04 6.07
N GLY A 590 -21.78 23.23 5.46
CA GLY A 590 -22.48 24.42 5.96
C GLY A 590 -21.64 25.30 6.90
N GLU A 591 -20.29 25.07 6.95
CA GLU A 591 -19.34 25.80 7.78
C GLU A 591 -18.37 26.67 6.94
N PRO A 592 -18.87 27.66 6.19
CA PRO A 592 -18.03 28.49 5.32
C PRO A 592 -17.02 29.36 6.09
N GLU A 593 -17.33 29.77 7.32
CA GLU A 593 -16.42 30.57 8.15
C GLU A 593 -15.18 29.77 8.56
N ILE A 594 -15.38 28.50 8.96
CA ILE A 594 -14.29 27.58 9.26
C ILE A 594 -13.47 27.34 7.98
N ALA A 595 -14.14 27.07 6.85
CA ALA A 595 -13.49 26.86 5.57
C ALA A 595 -12.61 28.01 5.15
N LEU A 596 -13.09 29.27 5.26
CA LEU A 596 -12.34 30.47 4.91
C LEU A 596 -11.17 30.72 5.88
N THR A 597 -11.33 30.36 7.17
CA THR A 597 -10.25 30.41 8.14
C THR A 597 -9.13 29.45 7.77
N LEU A 598 -9.45 28.21 7.42
CA LEU A 598 -8.49 27.22 6.95
C LEU A 598 -7.80 27.66 5.65
N ALA A 599 -8.56 28.23 4.71
CA ALA A 599 -8.00 28.79 3.47
C ALA A 599 -7.01 29.93 3.71
N GLY A 600 -7.19 30.71 4.78
CA GLY A 600 -6.28 31.79 5.20
C GLY A 600 -4.88 31.32 5.63
N HIS A 601 -4.67 30.04 5.90
CA HIS A 601 -3.36 29.46 6.20
C HIS A 601 -2.50 29.18 4.94
N GLN A 602 -3.10 29.26 3.72
CA GLN A 602 -2.35 29.06 2.49
C GLN A 602 -1.37 30.22 2.26
N ASN A 603 -0.11 29.87 2.13
CA ASN A 603 0.98 30.73 1.70
C ASN A 603 1.24 30.53 0.19
N ARG A 604 2.35 31.08 -0.33
CA ARG A 604 2.85 30.73 -1.66
C ARG A 604 3.14 29.23 -1.76
N PHE A 605 2.99 28.67 -2.95
CA PHE A 605 3.32 27.27 -3.17
C PHE A 605 4.78 26.98 -2.85
N THR A 606 5.00 25.96 -2.06
CA THR A 606 6.33 25.48 -1.66
C THR A 606 6.67 24.14 -2.33
N SER A 607 5.66 23.41 -2.74
CA SER A 607 5.81 22.13 -3.43
C SER A 607 5.99 22.31 -4.93
N LYS A 608 6.91 21.54 -5.50
CA LYS A 608 7.05 21.37 -6.95
C LYS A 608 6.20 20.20 -7.49
N ASN A 609 5.48 19.48 -6.62
CA ASN A 609 4.54 18.47 -7.03
C ASN A 609 3.26 19.12 -7.54
N ALA A 610 2.96 18.90 -8.81
CA ALA A 610 1.84 19.54 -9.48
C ALA A 610 0.52 18.76 -9.38
N ASN A 611 0.47 17.53 -8.86
CA ASN A 611 -0.71 16.67 -8.92
C ASN A 611 -1.92 17.19 -8.11
N ILE A 612 -3.07 16.53 -8.27
CA ILE A 612 -4.29 16.87 -7.50
C ILE A 612 -4.19 16.37 -6.05
N ARG A 613 -3.61 15.19 -5.83
CA ARG A 613 -3.67 14.50 -4.53
C ARG A 613 -3.07 15.33 -3.40
N SER A 614 -1.82 15.72 -3.56
CA SER A 614 -0.99 16.40 -2.55
C SER A 614 -0.23 17.60 -3.07
N GLY A 615 -0.56 18.08 -4.28
CA GLY A 615 0.16 19.14 -4.97
C GLY A 615 -0.69 20.35 -5.31
N VAL A 616 -0.07 21.26 -6.08
CA VAL A 616 -0.61 22.58 -6.33
C VAL A 616 -1.92 22.59 -7.14
N ALA A 617 -2.10 21.66 -8.10
CA ALA A 617 -3.34 21.57 -8.87
C ALA A 617 -4.55 21.23 -7.98
N GLY A 618 -4.36 20.38 -6.98
CA GLY A 618 -5.40 20.07 -6.01
C GLY A 618 -5.80 21.27 -5.18
N THR A 619 -4.82 22.07 -4.74
CA THR A 619 -5.06 23.33 -4.04
C THR A 619 -5.87 24.31 -4.90
N VAL A 620 -5.50 24.48 -6.18
CA VAL A 620 -6.22 25.34 -7.12
C VAL A 620 -7.68 24.90 -7.29
N LEU A 621 -7.93 23.60 -7.51
CA LEU A 621 -9.29 23.07 -7.64
C LEU A 621 -10.14 23.29 -6.38
N SER A 622 -9.54 23.11 -5.21
CA SER A 622 -10.24 23.37 -3.94
C SER A 622 -10.66 24.82 -3.82
N TYR A 623 -9.73 25.75 -4.04
CA TYR A 623 -10.02 27.19 -3.84
C TYR A 623 -10.90 27.77 -4.92
N LEU A 624 -10.81 27.30 -6.17
CA LEU A 624 -11.78 27.63 -7.21
C LEU A 624 -13.19 27.12 -6.85
N SER A 625 -13.30 25.94 -6.23
CA SER A 625 -14.57 25.43 -5.71
C SER A 625 -15.12 26.27 -4.56
N LEU A 626 -14.25 26.84 -3.71
CA LEU A 626 -14.63 27.72 -2.59
C LEU A 626 -15.09 29.11 -3.03
N CYS A 627 -14.94 29.48 -4.30
CA CYS A 627 -15.41 30.79 -4.80
C CYS A 627 -16.91 31.02 -4.55
N GLN A 628 -17.73 29.98 -4.60
CA GLN A 628 -19.18 30.08 -4.34
C GLN A 628 -19.50 30.39 -2.86
N TYR A 629 -18.52 30.21 -1.95
CA TYR A 629 -18.65 30.46 -0.50
C TYR A 629 -17.99 31.78 -0.06
N GLY A 630 -17.57 32.63 -1.00
CA GLY A 630 -17.13 33.98 -0.71
C GLY A 630 -15.64 34.16 -0.50
N ILE A 631 -14.80 33.21 -0.98
CA ILE A 631 -13.35 33.44 -0.99
C ILE A 631 -12.96 34.69 -1.77
N ASN A 632 -11.92 35.42 -1.32
CA ASN A 632 -11.53 36.69 -1.90
C ASN A 632 -10.97 36.52 -3.32
N VAL A 633 -11.52 37.27 -4.29
CA VAL A 633 -11.10 37.25 -5.71
C VAL A 633 -9.62 37.61 -5.87
N ARG A 634 -9.10 38.56 -5.07
CA ARG A 634 -7.69 38.91 -5.09
C ARG A 634 -6.79 37.75 -4.70
N PHE A 635 -7.18 37.01 -3.69
CA PHE A 635 -6.48 35.79 -3.27
C PHE A 635 -6.44 34.75 -4.42
N ILE A 636 -7.56 34.56 -5.14
CA ILE A 636 -7.59 33.63 -6.29
C ILE A 636 -6.67 34.08 -7.42
N ARG A 637 -6.57 35.40 -7.69
CA ARG A 637 -5.64 35.92 -8.70
C ARG A 637 -4.17 35.67 -8.30
N GLU A 638 -3.83 35.90 -7.07
CA GLU A 638 -2.47 35.63 -6.54
C GLU A 638 -2.17 34.12 -6.61
N LEU A 639 -3.11 33.26 -6.23
CA LEU A 639 -3.00 31.79 -6.32
C LEU A 639 -2.78 31.32 -7.76
N LEU A 640 -3.52 31.85 -8.73
CA LEU A 640 -3.36 31.46 -10.14
C LEU A 640 -2.04 31.97 -10.72
N ALA A 641 -1.54 33.12 -10.29
CA ALA A 641 -0.23 33.61 -10.70
C ALA A 641 0.90 32.71 -10.15
N ASP A 642 0.83 32.29 -8.88
CA ASP A 642 1.77 31.34 -8.28
C ASP A 642 1.67 29.95 -8.95
N PHE A 643 0.48 29.52 -9.34
CA PHE A 643 0.28 28.27 -10.08
C PHE A 643 0.95 28.33 -11.47
N GLU A 644 0.80 29.44 -12.17
CA GLU A 644 1.46 29.66 -13.46
C GLU A 644 2.99 29.67 -13.32
N GLU A 645 3.51 30.34 -12.31
CA GLU A 645 4.95 30.37 -11.99
C GLU A 645 5.46 28.95 -11.72
N THR A 646 4.74 28.16 -10.92
CA THR A 646 5.09 26.77 -10.62
C THR A 646 5.11 25.92 -11.89
N LEU A 647 4.10 26.04 -12.77
CA LEU A 647 4.05 25.24 -14.00
C LEU A 647 5.12 25.63 -15.03
N ASN A 648 5.70 26.82 -14.93
CA ASN A 648 6.81 27.27 -15.76
C ASN A 648 8.19 26.83 -15.24
N ASP A 649 8.29 26.36 -14.01
CA ASP A 649 9.52 25.81 -13.44
C ASP A 649 9.84 24.46 -14.09
N SER A 650 11.08 24.30 -14.61
CA SER A 650 11.56 23.06 -15.25
C SER A 650 11.64 21.87 -14.28
N ASP A 651 11.72 22.12 -12.97
CA ASP A 651 11.80 21.11 -11.93
C ASP A 651 10.43 20.64 -11.44
N THR A 652 9.33 21.17 -11.98
CA THR A 652 7.96 20.75 -11.62
C THR A 652 7.68 19.33 -12.12
N TYR A 653 7.16 18.51 -11.23
CA TYR A 653 6.88 17.09 -11.46
C TYR A 653 5.49 16.69 -10.97
N VAL A 654 5.02 15.53 -11.40
CA VAL A 654 3.90 14.81 -10.77
C VAL A 654 4.43 13.53 -10.13
N ASP A 655 4.05 13.29 -8.88
CA ASP A 655 4.44 12.09 -8.13
C ASP A 655 3.19 11.36 -7.67
N GLY A 656 3.09 10.11 -8.06
CA GLY A 656 2.12 9.18 -7.49
C GLY A 656 2.57 8.78 -6.08
N SER A 657 1.64 8.48 -5.21
CA SER A 657 1.87 8.11 -3.83
C SER A 657 2.82 6.90 -3.67
N GLY A 658 4.12 7.09 -3.94
CA GLY A 658 5.18 6.10 -3.81
C GLY A 658 5.93 5.69 -5.09
N ALA A 659 5.76 6.41 -6.20
CA ALA A 659 6.53 6.15 -7.42
C ALA A 659 7.90 6.83 -7.36
N GLU A 660 8.96 6.07 -7.16
CA GLU A 660 10.37 6.55 -7.24
C GLU A 660 10.80 7.00 -8.66
N THR A 661 9.89 7.07 -9.63
CA THR A 661 10.24 7.25 -11.06
C THR A 661 9.56 8.40 -11.80
N GLY A 662 8.79 9.28 -11.13
CA GLY A 662 8.27 10.52 -11.75
C GLY A 662 7.28 10.35 -12.93
N ASN A 663 6.71 9.17 -13.15
CA ASN A 663 5.79 8.87 -14.26
C ASN A 663 4.43 8.35 -13.75
N ALA A 664 3.84 9.04 -12.78
CA ALA A 664 2.47 8.76 -12.40
C ALA A 664 1.51 9.22 -13.50
N VAL A 665 0.54 8.38 -13.86
CA VAL A 665 -0.46 8.63 -14.91
C VAL A 665 -1.85 8.41 -14.31
N GLY A 666 -2.78 9.32 -14.52
CA GLY A 666 -4.13 9.22 -13.99
C GLY A 666 -4.62 10.50 -13.31
N LEU A 667 -5.91 10.55 -12.94
CA LEU A 667 -6.58 11.79 -12.55
C LEU A 667 -5.97 12.47 -11.33
N PHE A 668 -5.60 11.70 -10.30
CA PHE A 668 -5.14 12.29 -9.04
C PHE A 668 -3.62 12.40 -8.93
N ASP A 669 -2.90 11.57 -9.65
CA ASP A 669 -1.45 11.44 -9.54
C ASP A 669 -0.68 11.87 -10.80
N GLY A 670 -1.38 12.03 -11.96
CA GLY A 670 -0.80 12.33 -13.28
C GLY A 670 -0.96 13.78 -13.74
N TRP A 671 -0.40 14.06 -14.92
CA TRP A 671 -0.50 15.36 -15.58
C TRP A 671 -1.92 15.67 -16.06
N CYS A 672 -2.74 14.65 -16.36
CA CYS A 672 -4.13 14.85 -16.74
C CYS A 672 -4.94 15.54 -15.62
N GLY A 673 -4.61 15.31 -14.35
CA GLY A 673 -5.22 16.07 -13.25
C GLY A 673 -4.78 17.53 -13.19
N VAL A 674 -3.53 17.81 -13.53
CA VAL A 674 -3.02 19.19 -13.65
C VAL A 674 -3.71 19.91 -14.80
N ALA A 675 -3.97 19.21 -15.91
CA ALA A 675 -4.74 19.73 -17.03
C ALA A 675 -6.19 20.11 -16.62
N VAL A 676 -6.83 19.30 -15.77
CA VAL A 676 -8.16 19.62 -15.22
C VAL A 676 -8.13 20.91 -14.38
N ALA A 677 -7.08 21.14 -13.59
CA ALA A 677 -6.94 22.39 -12.82
C ALA A 677 -6.71 23.60 -13.74
N CYS A 678 -5.95 23.45 -14.83
CA CYS A 678 -5.79 24.50 -15.86
C CYS A 678 -7.11 24.81 -16.55
N GLU A 679 -7.89 23.78 -16.89
CA GLU A 679 -9.23 23.99 -17.49
C GLU A 679 -10.18 24.72 -16.51
N ALA A 680 -10.15 24.38 -15.22
CA ALA A 680 -10.92 25.10 -14.21
C ALA A 680 -10.48 26.58 -14.11
N ALA A 681 -9.17 26.87 -14.20
CA ALA A 681 -8.66 28.24 -14.28
C ALA A 681 -9.14 28.98 -15.54
N PHE A 682 -9.16 28.29 -16.71
CA PHE A 682 -9.76 28.85 -17.94
C PHE A 682 -11.23 29.16 -17.75
N ARG A 683 -12.02 28.20 -17.24
CA ARG A 683 -13.47 28.42 -17.01
C ARG A 683 -13.74 29.60 -16.09
N ARG A 684 -12.88 29.80 -15.11
CA ARG A 684 -13.03 30.91 -14.15
C ARG A 684 -12.57 32.26 -14.68
N THR A 685 -11.48 32.30 -15.47
CA THR A 685 -10.83 33.56 -15.87
C THR A 685 -11.13 33.99 -17.31
N GLY A 686 -11.56 33.06 -18.16
CA GLY A 686 -11.71 33.29 -19.63
C GLY A 686 -10.36 33.37 -20.36
N ASN A 687 -9.20 33.18 -19.68
CA ASN A 687 -7.90 33.25 -20.34
C ASN A 687 -7.61 31.96 -21.11
N ILE A 688 -7.60 32.05 -22.43
CA ILE A 688 -7.39 30.90 -23.34
C ILE A 688 -6.04 30.20 -23.18
N ASP A 689 -5.04 30.88 -22.60
CA ASP A 689 -3.72 30.27 -22.39
C ASP A 689 -3.77 29.12 -21.37
N TRP A 690 -4.67 29.19 -20.39
CA TRP A 690 -4.94 28.08 -19.48
C TRP A 690 -5.49 26.85 -20.20
N HIS A 691 -6.41 27.05 -21.14
CA HIS A 691 -6.94 25.93 -21.95
C HIS A 691 -5.86 25.27 -22.82
N ARG A 692 -5.05 26.09 -23.53
CA ARG A 692 -3.91 25.57 -24.33
C ARG A 692 -2.91 24.79 -23.48
N ARG A 693 -2.67 25.29 -22.27
CA ARG A 693 -1.81 24.58 -21.30
C ARG A 693 -2.43 23.28 -20.86
N ALA A 694 -3.74 23.25 -20.57
CA ALA A 694 -4.46 22.03 -20.23
C ALA A 694 -4.32 20.95 -21.32
N GLU A 695 -4.51 21.31 -22.60
CA GLU A 695 -4.30 20.40 -23.72
C GLU A 695 -2.86 19.85 -23.75
N THR A 696 -1.86 20.73 -23.60
CA THR A 696 -0.45 20.33 -23.63
C THR A 696 -0.07 19.37 -22.50
N LEU A 697 -0.61 19.59 -21.30
CA LEU A 697 -0.34 18.74 -20.12
C LEU A 697 -1.08 17.41 -20.23
N LEU A 698 -2.31 17.41 -20.75
CA LEU A 698 -3.11 16.20 -20.95
C LEU A 698 -2.42 15.22 -21.92
N GLU A 699 -1.80 15.74 -22.98
CA GLU A 699 -1.08 14.92 -23.96
C GLU A 699 0.11 14.14 -23.34
N ARG A 700 0.68 14.64 -22.23
CA ARG A 700 1.75 13.90 -21.52
C ARG A 700 1.27 12.56 -20.96
N ASP A 701 0.00 12.45 -20.54
CA ASP A 701 -0.56 11.19 -20.03
C ASP A 701 -1.19 10.37 -21.17
N VAL A 702 -1.85 11.04 -22.14
CA VAL A 702 -2.47 10.40 -23.31
C VAL A 702 -1.45 9.59 -24.11
N CYS A 703 -0.22 10.09 -24.29
CA CYS A 703 0.84 9.38 -25.03
C CYS A 703 1.26 8.03 -24.41
N HIS A 704 0.88 7.77 -23.15
CA HIS A 704 1.14 6.48 -22.47
C HIS A 704 0.05 5.43 -22.72
N LEU A 705 -1.07 5.79 -23.37
CA LEU A 705 -2.11 4.83 -23.74
C LEU A 705 -1.61 3.90 -24.85
N LYS A 706 -1.93 2.62 -24.72
CA LYS A 706 -1.66 1.59 -25.72
C LYS A 706 -2.99 1.11 -26.30
N ALA A 707 -3.09 1.10 -27.62
CA ALA A 707 -4.24 0.52 -28.31
C ALA A 707 -4.23 -1.02 -28.20
N SER A 708 -5.39 -1.61 -28.01
CA SER A 708 -5.62 -3.05 -28.02
C SER A 708 -6.95 -3.34 -28.73
N ASP A 709 -7.24 -4.62 -29.02
CA ASP A 709 -8.53 -5.06 -29.57
C ASP A 709 -9.71 -4.74 -28.61
N GLN A 710 -9.41 -4.47 -27.33
CA GLN A 710 -10.37 -4.11 -26.30
C GLN A 710 -10.42 -2.59 -26.01
N GLY A 711 -9.81 -1.75 -26.86
CA GLY A 711 -9.73 -0.30 -26.68
C GLY A 711 -8.38 0.18 -26.15
N ALA A 712 -8.30 1.48 -25.80
CA ALA A 712 -7.07 2.11 -25.32
C ALA A 712 -6.88 1.88 -23.82
N GLN A 713 -5.70 1.43 -23.42
CA GLN A 713 -5.37 1.11 -22.04
C GLN A 713 -4.02 1.71 -21.64
N TYR A 714 -3.90 2.15 -20.39
CA TYR A 714 -2.61 2.49 -19.81
C TYR A 714 -1.95 1.21 -19.29
N VAL A 715 -0.79 0.90 -19.85
CA VAL A 715 0.03 -0.23 -19.45
C VAL A 715 1.37 0.32 -18.94
N ASP A 716 1.72 -0.01 -17.72
CA ASP A 716 2.98 0.44 -17.12
C ASP A 716 4.22 -0.24 -17.75
N MET A 717 5.42 0.18 -17.33
CA MET A 717 6.67 -0.39 -17.82
C MET A 717 6.87 -1.87 -17.48
N SER A 718 6.13 -2.40 -16.49
CA SER A 718 6.14 -3.83 -16.12
C SER A 718 5.11 -4.67 -16.88
N GLY A 719 4.33 -4.05 -17.79
CA GLY A 719 3.30 -4.74 -18.56
C GLY A 719 1.95 -4.87 -17.83
N VAL A 720 1.79 -4.26 -16.67
CA VAL A 720 0.54 -4.28 -15.89
C VAL A 720 -0.42 -3.21 -16.42
N ASN A 721 -1.67 -3.61 -16.69
CA ASN A 721 -2.73 -2.72 -17.10
C ASN A 721 -3.38 -2.02 -15.89
N TYR A 722 -3.45 -0.70 -15.94
CA TYR A 722 -4.10 0.14 -14.93
C TYR A 722 -5.32 0.83 -15.55
N GLY A 723 -6.53 0.31 -15.27
CA GLY A 723 -7.80 0.87 -15.72
C GLY A 723 -8.44 1.89 -14.78
N TYR A 724 -7.84 2.21 -13.63
CA TYR A 724 -8.51 2.90 -12.52
C TYR A 724 -8.62 4.42 -12.68
N LEU A 725 -9.49 5.03 -11.84
CA LEU A 725 -9.73 6.47 -11.81
C LEU A 725 -8.52 7.25 -11.28
N SER A 726 -7.98 6.82 -10.15
CA SER A 726 -6.87 7.52 -9.50
C SER A 726 -5.59 7.44 -10.33
N GLU A 727 -5.25 6.23 -10.74
CA GLU A 727 -4.06 5.90 -11.53
C GLU A 727 -4.48 5.00 -12.69
N GLY A 728 -4.49 5.52 -13.90
CA GLY A 728 -4.82 4.72 -15.07
C GLY A 728 -5.72 5.37 -16.11
N SER A 729 -6.20 4.55 -17.06
CA SER A 729 -6.91 5.02 -18.26
C SER A 729 -8.26 5.66 -17.96
N ALA A 730 -9.01 5.21 -16.94
CA ALA A 730 -10.28 5.85 -16.56
C ALA A 730 -10.08 7.32 -16.17
N GLY A 731 -9.02 7.62 -15.38
CA GLY A 731 -8.68 8.98 -15.01
C GLY A 731 -8.31 9.87 -16.19
N ILE A 732 -7.57 9.31 -17.18
CA ILE A 732 -7.26 10.02 -18.43
C ILE A 732 -8.56 10.33 -19.20
N GLY A 733 -9.47 9.35 -19.33
CA GLY A 733 -10.74 9.53 -20.02
C GLY A 733 -11.61 10.63 -19.41
N VAL A 734 -11.69 10.67 -18.07
CA VAL A 734 -12.39 11.73 -17.33
C VAL A 734 -11.76 13.11 -17.62
N ALA A 735 -10.43 13.22 -17.57
CA ALA A 735 -9.75 14.48 -17.90
C ALA A 735 -9.98 14.91 -19.36
N CYS A 736 -9.94 13.98 -20.31
CA CYS A 736 -10.26 14.26 -21.72
C CYS A 736 -11.67 14.82 -21.89
N SER A 737 -12.64 14.29 -21.15
CA SER A 737 -14.03 14.76 -21.23
C SER A 737 -14.24 16.15 -20.63
N ILE A 738 -13.45 16.52 -19.61
CA ILE A 738 -13.50 17.83 -18.96
C ILE A 738 -12.79 18.89 -19.79
N VAL A 739 -11.61 18.60 -20.34
CA VAL A 739 -10.78 19.58 -21.07
C VAL A 739 -11.36 19.88 -22.46
N ASP A 740 -11.55 18.88 -23.32
CA ASP A 740 -12.18 19.01 -24.65
C ASP A 740 -12.75 17.68 -25.12
N GLN A 741 -14.02 17.43 -24.81
CA GLN A 741 -14.72 16.21 -25.19
C GLN A 741 -14.76 16.00 -26.71
N ALA A 742 -14.86 17.07 -27.48
CA ALA A 742 -14.99 17.00 -28.94
C ALA A 742 -13.66 16.57 -29.58
N ARG A 743 -12.58 17.18 -29.16
CA ARG A 743 -11.21 16.88 -29.63
C ARG A 743 -10.80 15.43 -29.27
N TYR A 744 -11.06 14.98 -28.05
CA TYR A 744 -10.67 13.68 -27.55
C TYR A 744 -11.70 12.57 -27.73
N LYS A 745 -12.77 12.81 -28.54
CA LYS A 745 -13.88 11.87 -28.70
C LYS A 745 -13.48 10.44 -29.03
N ASN A 746 -12.48 10.23 -29.89
CA ASN A 746 -12.02 8.89 -30.26
C ASN A 746 -11.29 8.20 -29.08
N ILE A 747 -10.42 8.92 -28.39
CA ILE A 747 -9.68 8.41 -27.21
C ILE A 747 -10.67 8.06 -26.09
N ILE A 748 -11.65 8.93 -25.82
CA ILE A 748 -12.72 8.70 -24.85
C ILE A 748 -13.48 7.41 -25.20
N LYS A 749 -13.86 7.22 -26.46
CA LYS A 749 -14.54 6.03 -26.93
C LYS A 749 -13.71 4.75 -26.73
N GLU A 750 -12.42 4.78 -27.11
CA GLU A 750 -11.52 3.65 -26.94
C GLU A 750 -11.28 3.32 -25.46
N ILE A 751 -11.15 4.33 -24.60
CA ILE A 751 -11.05 4.12 -23.13
C ILE A 751 -12.36 3.51 -22.61
N SER A 752 -13.53 4.03 -23.00
CA SER A 752 -14.82 3.49 -22.56
C SER A 752 -14.98 2.02 -22.93
N MET A 753 -14.53 1.59 -24.11
CA MET A 753 -14.51 0.18 -24.51
C MET A 753 -13.60 -0.65 -23.59
N SER A 754 -12.47 -0.10 -23.17
CA SER A 754 -11.51 -0.80 -22.28
C SER A 754 -11.97 -0.92 -20.85
N LEU A 755 -12.93 -0.08 -20.43
CA LEU A 755 -13.51 -0.10 -19.07
C LEU A 755 -14.79 -0.96 -18.99
N GLY A 756 -15.20 -1.63 -20.06
CA GLY A 756 -16.39 -2.48 -20.11
C GLY A 756 -16.47 -3.54 -19.01
N PRO A 757 -17.51 -4.36 -18.99
CA PRO A 757 -17.84 -5.19 -17.82
C PRO A 757 -16.67 -6.06 -17.41
N ARG A 758 -16.02 -5.69 -16.30
CA ARG A 758 -14.88 -6.39 -15.73
C ARG A 758 -15.16 -6.66 -14.27
N LEU A 759 -14.76 -7.83 -13.80
CA LEU A 759 -14.74 -8.10 -12.37
C LEU A 759 -13.59 -7.33 -11.74
N CYS A 760 -13.91 -6.29 -10.98
CA CYS A 760 -12.93 -5.59 -10.16
C CYS A 760 -12.95 -6.16 -8.74
N LEU A 761 -11.77 -6.52 -8.22
CA LEU A 761 -11.63 -7.13 -6.88
C LEU A 761 -11.77 -6.13 -5.72
N SER A 762 -11.74 -4.83 -6.03
CA SER A 762 -11.90 -3.75 -5.04
C SER A 762 -13.19 -3.00 -5.27
N ALA A 763 -13.89 -2.64 -4.20
CA ALA A 763 -15.14 -1.89 -4.27
C ALA A 763 -14.94 -0.38 -4.44
N GLY A 764 -13.84 0.18 -3.96
CA GLY A 764 -13.60 1.60 -3.76
C GLY A 764 -13.69 2.51 -4.98
N LEU A 765 -13.75 3.82 -4.73
CA LEU A 765 -13.85 4.85 -5.75
C LEU A 765 -12.53 5.07 -6.52
N PHE A 766 -11.37 5.09 -5.84
CA PHE A 766 -10.12 5.46 -6.50
C PHE A 766 -9.52 4.33 -7.33
N GLN A 767 -9.54 3.12 -6.81
CA GLN A 767 -8.95 1.92 -7.43
C GLN A 767 -9.90 0.73 -7.33
N GLY A 768 -11.15 0.90 -7.74
CA GLY A 768 -12.16 -0.14 -7.62
C GLY A 768 -13.35 0.05 -8.53
N GLN A 769 -14.32 -0.84 -8.37
CA GLN A 769 -15.53 -0.94 -9.18
C GLN A 769 -16.35 0.36 -9.19
N ALA A 770 -16.45 1.04 -8.03
CA ALA A 770 -17.15 2.33 -7.93
C ALA A 770 -16.52 3.40 -8.83
N GLY A 771 -15.17 3.43 -8.93
CA GLY A 771 -14.46 4.36 -9.79
C GLY A 771 -14.59 4.08 -11.28
N LEU A 772 -14.62 2.81 -11.66
CA LEU A 772 -14.85 2.40 -13.06
C LEU A 772 -16.25 2.80 -13.51
N ALA A 773 -17.28 2.46 -12.72
CA ALA A 773 -18.65 2.86 -12.99
C ALA A 773 -18.82 4.40 -13.04
N ALA A 774 -18.24 5.13 -12.09
CA ALA A 774 -18.25 6.59 -12.03
C ALA A 774 -17.59 7.23 -13.27
N SER A 775 -16.48 6.66 -13.73
CA SER A 775 -15.78 7.12 -14.93
C SER A 775 -16.62 6.86 -16.18
N LEU A 776 -17.17 5.65 -16.35
CA LEU A 776 -18.03 5.30 -17.48
C LEU A 776 -19.29 6.18 -17.58
N MET A 777 -19.90 6.56 -16.44
CA MET A 777 -21.01 7.52 -16.42
C MET A 777 -20.63 8.85 -17.06
N MET A 778 -19.41 9.31 -16.84
CA MET A 778 -18.94 10.61 -17.31
C MET A 778 -18.49 10.59 -18.77
N ILE A 779 -17.87 9.49 -19.20
CA ILE A 779 -17.22 9.41 -20.52
C ILE A 779 -18.00 8.56 -21.54
N GLY A 780 -18.81 7.59 -21.10
CA GLY A 780 -19.40 6.55 -21.95
C GLY A 780 -20.73 6.94 -22.63
N GLY A 781 -21.37 8.02 -22.21
CA GLY A 781 -22.68 8.42 -22.75
C GLY A 781 -23.79 7.38 -22.54
N ALA A 782 -24.91 7.54 -23.26
CA ALA A 782 -26.08 6.65 -23.13
C ALA A 782 -25.79 5.18 -23.56
N GLU A 783 -24.79 4.96 -24.39
CA GLU A 783 -24.44 3.63 -24.89
C GLU A 783 -23.87 2.73 -23.76
N CYS A 784 -23.27 3.33 -22.72
CA CYS A 784 -22.69 2.61 -21.58
C CYS A 784 -23.63 2.48 -20.36
N GLU A 785 -24.86 2.99 -20.43
CA GLU A 785 -25.77 3.02 -19.26
C GLU A 785 -26.05 1.62 -18.69
N SER A 786 -26.29 0.62 -19.55
CA SER A 786 -26.51 -0.76 -19.12
C SER A 786 -25.27 -1.39 -18.49
N VAL A 787 -24.08 -1.06 -18.96
CA VAL A 787 -22.81 -1.52 -18.43
C VAL A 787 -22.57 -0.92 -17.05
N VAL A 788 -22.80 0.39 -16.91
CA VAL A 788 -22.69 1.09 -15.62
C VAL A 788 -23.65 0.50 -14.58
N GLU A 789 -24.92 0.25 -14.97
CA GLU A 789 -25.89 -0.37 -14.07
C GLU A 789 -25.45 -1.79 -13.63
N GLN A 790 -24.93 -2.58 -14.56
CA GLN A 790 -24.39 -3.90 -14.24
C GLN A 790 -23.20 -3.82 -13.28
N GLU A 791 -22.28 -2.90 -13.51
CA GLU A 791 -21.12 -2.70 -12.63
C GLU A 791 -21.52 -2.25 -11.22
N LEU A 792 -22.49 -1.33 -11.11
CA LEU A 792 -23.00 -0.90 -9.81
C LEU A 792 -23.77 -2.01 -9.07
N ASN A 793 -24.51 -2.84 -9.81
CA ASN A 793 -25.16 -4.02 -9.24
C ASN A 793 -24.13 -5.04 -8.73
N ASN A 794 -23.03 -5.26 -9.46
CA ASN A 794 -21.93 -6.10 -9.02
C ASN A 794 -21.24 -5.51 -7.79
N LEU A 795 -21.04 -4.20 -7.74
CA LEU A 795 -20.51 -3.47 -6.59
C LEU A 795 -21.38 -3.70 -5.33
N LEU A 796 -22.70 -3.56 -5.46
CA LEU A 796 -23.63 -3.78 -4.34
C LEU A 796 -23.66 -5.24 -3.86
N ARG A 797 -23.21 -6.21 -4.64
CA ARG A 797 -23.01 -7.59 -4.18
C ARG A 797 -21.84 -7.71 -3.19
N MET A 798 -20.89 -6.77 -3.18
CA MET A 798 -19.77 -6.75 -2.22
C MET A 798 -20.17 -6.21 -0.83
N LYS A 799 -21.40 -5.75 -0.63
CA LYS A 799 -21.88 -5.22 0.65
C LYS A 799 -21.94 -6.29 1.74
N SER A 800 -21.69 -5.89 2.98
CA SER A 800 -21.82 -6.70 4.18
C SER A 800 -22.89 -6.12 5.11
N PHE A 801 -23.61 -6.96 5.83
CA PHE A 801 -24.65 -6.55 6.78
C PHE A 801 -24.21 -6.79 8.23
N SER A 802 -24.71 -5.99 9.17
CA SER A 802 -24.56 -6.27 10.62
C SER A 802 -25.48 -7.42 11.04
N VAL A 803 -25.02 -8.27 11.99
CA VAL A 803 -25.88 -9.29 12.64
C VAL A 803 -26.92 -8.66 13.55
N ASP A 804 -26.55 -7.53 14.17
CA ASP A 804 -27.34 -6.87 15.23
C ASP A 804 -28.24 -5.78 14.65
N ASP A 805 -28.08 -5.42 13.37
CA ASP A 805 -28.75 -4.31 12.71
C ASP A 805 -28.86 -4.54 11.21
N ASP A 806 -29.99 -5.08 10.75
CA ASP A 806 -30.28 -5.34 9.32
C ASP A 806 -30.36 -4.03 8.49
N GLU A 807 -30.28 -2.88 9.15
CA GLU A 807 -30.33 -1.57 8.50
C GLU A 807 -28.95 -0.99 8.19
N ALA A 808 -27.86 -1.61 8.64
CA ALA A 808 -26.50 -1.14 8.41
C ALA A 808 -25.77 -1.94 7.32
N ILE A 809 -25.30 -1.25 6.27
CA ILE A 809 -24.48 -1.81 5.19
C ILE A 809 -23.06 -1.29 5.30
N TYR A 810 -22.11 -2.21 5.18
CA TYR A 810 -20.67 -1.95 5.17
C TYR A 810 -20.04 -2.40 3.84
N PHE A 811 -18.89 -1.83 3.51
CA PHE A 811 -18.10 -2.26 2.34
C PHE A 811 -16.66 -2.58 2.74
N PRO A 812 -16.04 -3.58 2.08
CA PRO A 812 -14.63 -3.83 2.22
C PRO A 812 -13.81 -2.66 1.67
N GLY A 813 -12.74 -2.29 2.38
CA GLY A 813 -11.76 -1.32 1.91
C GLY A 813 -10.77 -1.93 0.92
N ASN A 814 -9.66 -1.24 0.68
CA ASN A 814 -8.61 -1.72 -0.22
C ASN A 814 -8.10 -3.11 0.21
N HIS A 815 -7.89 -3.97 -0.77
CA HIS A 815 -7.46 -5.36 -0.62
C HIS A 815 -8.42 -6.22 0.20
N SER A 816 -9.63 -5.73 0.51
CA SER A 816 -10.71 -6.48 1.14
C SER A 816 -10.37 -7.12 2.50
N TYR A 817 -9.34 -6.64 3.19
CA TYR A 817 -8.92 -7.20 4.49
C TYR A 817 -9.75 -6.70 5.66
N CYS A 818 -10.20 -5.45 5.62
CA CYS A 818 -11.03 -4.82 6.62
C CYS A 818 -12.11 -3.97 5.95
N LEU A 819 -13.14 -3.62 6.71
CA LEU A 819 -14.17 -2.68 6.28
C LEU A 819 -13.62 -1.25 6.33
N SER A 820 -14.12 -0.40 5.45
CA SER A 820 -13.76 1.01 5.41
C SER A 820 -14.97 1.90 5.18
N SER A 821 -14.98 3.06 5.83
CA SER A 821 -16.00 4.09 5.65
C SER A 821 -15.53 5.25 4.79
N ASP A 822 -14.24 5.33 4.42
CA ASP A 822 -13.63 6.50 3.79
C ASP A 822 -14.12 6.79 2.36
N TYR A 823 -13.68 7.94 1.84
CA TYR A 823 -14.03 8.43 0.52
C TYR A 823 -13.32 7.68 -0.63
N SER A 824 -12.06 7.31 -0.46
CA SER A 824 -11.26 6.71 -1.55
C SER A 824 -11.52 5.22 -1.75
N THR A 825 -11.65 4.47 -0.65
CA THR A 825 -11.69 3.01 -0.67
C THR A 825 -12.98 2.44 -0.08
N GLY A 826 -13.73 3.22 0.68
CA GLY A 826 -14.80 2.77 1.54
C GLY A 826 -16.21 3.22 1.13
N ALA A 827 -17.13 3.04 2.08
CA ALA A 827 -18.57 3.22 1.89
C ALA A 827 -18.97 4.63 1.41
N ALA A 828 -18.25 5.68 1.81
CA ALA A 828 -18.57 7.06 1.46
C ALA A 828 -18.41 7.31 -0.05
N GLY A 829 -17.27 6.94 -0.64
CA GLY A 829 -17.05 7.10 -2.09
C GLY A 829 -17.93 6.17 -2.93
N ILE A 830 -18.17 4.97 -2.45
CA ILE A 830 -19.08 4.01 -3.08
C ILE A 830 -20.49 4.60 -3.15
N ALA A 831 -21.01 5.13 -2.05
CA ALA A 831 -22.35 5.75 -2.01
C ALA A 831 -22.46 6.92 -3.00
N LEU A 832 -21.42 7.77 -3.11
CA LEU A 832 -21.42 8.88 -4.07
C LEU A 832 -21.38 8.42 -5.51
N SER A 833 -20.72 7.30 -5.83
CA SER A 833 -20.74 6.74 -7.18
C SER A 833 -22.16 6.28 -7.57
N VAL A 834 -22.84 5.54 -6.67
CA VAL A 834 -24.22 5.07 -6.92
C VAL A 834 -25.22 6.24 -6.96
N ASP A 835 -25.10 7.19 -6.03
CA ASP A 835 -25.96 8.40 -6.00
C ASP A 835 -25.79 9.23 -7.28
N GLY A 836 -24.55 9.35 -7.75
CA GLY A 836 -24.21 10.04 -9.01
C GLY A 836 -24.91 9.42 -10.22
N TYR A 837 -24.97 8.10 -10.30
CA TYR A 837 -25.71 7.38 -11.34
C TYR A 837 -27.22 7.64 -11.21
N CYS A 838 -27.78 7.47 -10.02
CA CYS A 838 -29.20 7.58 -9.80
C CYS A 838 -29.73 9.02 -10.02
N ARG A 839 -28.96 10.03 -9.67
CA ARG A 839 -29.30 11.45 -9.82
C ARG A 839 -28.76 12.11 -11.09
N ARG A 840 -27.97 11.39 -11.89
CA ARG A 840 -27.29 11.90 -13.09
C ARG A 840 -26.42 13.12 -12.81
N TRP A 841 -25.68 13.09 -11.73
CA TRP A 841 -24.82 14.17 -11.27
C TRP A 841 -23.48 13.62 -10.75
N PRO A 842 -22.30 14.19 -11.11
CA PRO A 842 -21.00 13.66 -10.70
C PRO A 842 -20.67 13.98 -9.24
N ALA A 843 -21.51 13.53 -8.30
CA ALA A 843 -21.34 13.75 -6.86
C ALA A 843 -20.02 13.22 -6.31
N TRP A 844 -19.40 12.29 -7.01
CA TRP A 844 -18.17 11.59 -6.61
C TRP A 844 -16.88 12.37 -6.89
N VAL A 845 -16.88 13.46 -7.69
CA VAL A 845 -15.67 14.25 -7.89
C VAL A 845 -15.26 14.96 -6.61
N PRO A 846 -13.93 15.03 -6.25
CA PRO A 846 -13.52 15.63 -4.98
C PRO A 846 -13.58 17.16 -4.93
N TRP A 847 -13.81 17.84 -6.04
CA TRP A 847 -14.07 19.29 -6.16
C TRP A 847 -15.57 19.59 -6.30
N SER A 848 -15.96 20.86 -6.35
CA SER A 848 -17.37 21.21 -6.60
C SER A 848 -17.83 20.66 -7.94
N PRO A 849 -18.87 19.82 -8.00
CA PRO A 849 -19.41 19.31 -9.26
C PRO A 849 -19.82 20.39 -10.26
N ARG A 850 -20.13 21.60 -9.78
CA ARG A 850 -20.50 22.76 -10.59
C ARG A 850 -19.32 23.53 -11.17
N LEU A 851 -18.09 23.18 -10.84
CA LEU A 851 -16.89 23.92 -11.23
C LEU A 851 -16.73 24.04 -12.77
N PHE A 852 -17.30 23.11 -13.49
CA PHE A 852 -17.26 23.04 -14.96
C PHE A 852 -18.60 23.35 -15.63
N ASP A 853 -19.64 23.76 -14.90
CA ASP A 853 -20.93 24.20 -15.44
C ASP A 853 -20.78 25.60 -16.06
N GLY A 854 -20.62 25.70 -17.38
CA GLY A 854 -20.66 26.91 -18.17
C GLY A 854 -19.67 28.04 -17.84
N VAL A 855 -19.17 28.73 -18.83
CA VAL A 855 -18.42 30.00 -18.63
C VAL A 855 -19.37 31.08 -18.11
N GLU A 856 -19.29 31.49 -16.86
CA GLU A 856 -19.91 32.74 -16.40
C GLU A 856 -19.25 33.94 -17.10
N THR A 857 -19.70 34.29 -18.29
CA THR A 857 -19.29 35.51 -18.96
C THR A 857 -20.03 36.68 -18.35
N GLY A 858 -19.53 37.28 -17.29
CA GLY A 858 -20.15 38.51 -16.79
C GLY A 858 -19.90 38.81 -15.30
N GLY A 859 -18.69 39.07 -14.92
CA GLY A 859 -18.37 39.68 -13.64
C GLY A 859 -16.89 40.04 -13.60
N GLY A 860 -16.54 41.29 -13.65
CA GLY A 860 -15.19 41.83 -13.79
C GLY A 860 -14.11 41.15 -12.99
N TRP A 861 -13.36 40.37 -13.67
CA TRP A 861 -12.05 39.80 -13.23
C TRP A 861 -10.94 40.80 -13.45
#